data_9fce66944d4eed5b9213e1374789403c
#
_entry.id   9fce66944d4eed5b9213e1374789403c
#
_cell.length_a   1.000
_cell.length_b   1.000
_cell.length_c   1.000
_cell.angle_alpha   90.00
_cell.angle_beta   90.00
_cell.angle_gamma   90.00
#
_symmetry.space_group_name_H-M   'P 1'
#
loop_
_entity.id
_entity.type
_entity.pdbx_description
1 polymer ?
#
loop_
_entity_poly.entity_id
_entity_poly.type
_entity_poly.pdbx_seq_one_letter_code
_entity_poly.pdbx_strand_id
1 'polypeptide(L)'
;MRNVLLTGAAFAALLPACAQAQTVPPSATDTPGTAQAPDSAGDIVVTAQRLDQARNAILPSLGASEYILSREALDNQPGGADRNLTQVLAQAPGVTLDSYGAIHVRNEHANLQYRLNGVIVPESISGFGQTFDPRIADSVSLLTGTLPAQYGYRTSGVVNLTTRSGAFDNGGDVGFYGGSRTTIQPSATLHGNTGNLNYFASGSYLQNDLGVENPTASLNAIHDRTRQYRLFGYVSDILSDTSRITVFGGTAIGKFQIPNNPGQTEAFTLNGRSTFDSAQLDQNQTENTHYGVAAYQYAGGDLNLQIAPFFRYSETRYRPDPQGGDIIFNGFNDRSRLSSLVFGVQSDGSYKATEAHTIRFGIFFQNERTKSSVTSLFFPTTTDGDGNTIQATDQTSSLTDASRKVGQLYGVYLQDEWALTPALTFNFGARFDAVRAYTNEQQISPRANLVWKPMSGTTFHIGYARNFTPPPQELVATATVMRFNGTTKESAIKFGDPVRAEREHYFDGGVQQELAHGLTIGVDAYYKIKKNLLDEGQFGSSLVLSPFNYAKGYAWGVELRANYANGPVALYGNVARGQEKGRDIVSAQYFFAQDELDYIGNHYIYTDHSQFWTGSAGGSVTIHDGLGTLVPTADLLYGNGLRADDPAGIVPNGGKLPSYVTANFGIAQNFDGPGFQKGLSIRFDIVNVGDRIYEIRDGSGVGVGAPQYGARRGFFAGIRKTF
;
A
#
# COMPACT_ATOMS: atom_id res chain seq x y z
N MET A 1 -35.95 1.61 -24.28
CA MET A 1 -37.13 1.54 -23.38
C MET A 1 -37.32 0.08 -22.98
N ARG A 2 -36.92 -0.27 -21.76
CA ARG A 2 -37.48 -1.38 -20.97
C ARG A 2 -36.96 -1.30 -19.55
N ASN A 3 -37.88 -1.10 -18.64
CA ASN A 3 -37.70 -0.95 -17.20
C ASN A 3 -37.15 -2.23 -16.59
N VAL A 4 -36.18 -2.10 -15.64
CA VAL A 4 -35.91 -3.11 -14.65
C VAL A 4 -36.14 -2.48 -13.29
N LEU A 5 -37.17 -2.96 -12.62
CA LEU A 5 -37.57 -2.62 -11.26
C LEU A 5 -36.54 -3.18 -10.26
N LEU A 6 -36.07 -2.31 -9.37
CA LEU A 6 -35.39 -2.66 -8.14
C LEU A 6 -36.44 -2.99 -7.07
N THR A 7 -36.49 -4.22 -6.62
CA THR A 7 -37.20 -4.62 -5.40
C THR A 7 -36.30 -4.44 -4.19
N GLY A 8 -36.60 -3.43 -3.39
CA GLY A 8 -36.03 -3.22 -2.06
C GLY A 8 -36.71 -4.16 -1.06
N ALA A 9 -35.90 -4.87 -0.29
CA ALA A 9 -36.34 -5.60 0.90
C ALA A 9 -36.14 -4.71 2.13
N ALA A 10 -37.26 -4.33 2.74
CA ALA A 10 -37.30 -3.61 4.01
C ALA A 10 -37.02 -4.57 5.18
N PHE A 11 -36.12 -4.19 6.08
CA PHE A 11 -36.06 -4.74 7.43
C PHE A 11 -36.70 -3.73 8.38
N ALA A 12 -37.83 -4.15 8.97
CA ALA A 12 -38.57 -3.38 9.94
C ALA A 12 -38.17 -3.74 11.35
N ALA A 13 -38.03 -2.69 12.13
CA ALA A 13 -37.93 -2.48 13.55
C ALA A 13 -38.37 -3.58 14.53
N LEU A 14 -37.57 -3.74 15.61
CA LEU A 14 -38.04 -4.04 16.96
C LEU A 14 -37.15 -3.31 17.98
N LEU A 15 -37.72 -2.29 18.64
CA LEU A 15 -37.27 -1.75 19.93
C LEU A 15 -38.03 -2.49 21.04
N PRO A 16 -37.47 -2.66 22.27
CA PRO A 16 -37.58 -1.62 23.26
C PRO A 16 -36.46 -1.46 24.31
N ALA A 17 -36.31 -0.24 24.76
CA ALA A 17 -36.31 0.29 26.11
C ALA A 17 -35.17 0.02 27.11
N CYS A 18 -34.54 1.13 27.50
CA CYS A 18 -34.09 1.52 28.86
C CYS A 18 -33.04 0.69 29.60
N ALA A 19 -31.83 1.25 29.73
CA ALA A 19 -31.09 1.19 30.98
C ALA A 19 -30.18 2.41 31.20
N GLN A 20 -30.12 2.81 32.44
CA GLN A 20 -29.65 4.05 33.03
C GLN A 20 -28.15 4.33 32.88
N ALA A 21 -27.81 5.60 32.74
CA ALA A 21 -26.47 6.14 32.86
C ALA A 21 -25.92 5.96 34.31
N GLN A 22 -24.72 5.40 34.43
CA GLN A 22 -23.91 5.52 35.64
C GLN A 22 -22.90 6.66 35.46
N THR A 23 -22.97 7.64 36.32
CA THR A 23 -22.06 8.75 36.50
C THR A 23 -20.77 8.29 37.17
N VAL A 24 -19.61 8.64 36.55
CA VAL A 24 -18.27 8.49 37.14
C VAL A 24 -17.98 9.74 37.97
N PRO A 25 -17.49 9.63 39.23
CA PRO A 25 -17.13 10.79 40.04
C PRO A 25 -15.77 11.38 39.67
N PRO A 26 -15.52 12.69 39.90
CA PRO A 26 -14.28 13.37 39.54
C PRO A 26 -13.12 12.96 40.46
N SER A 27 -11.96 12.77 39.88
CA SER A 27 -10.70 12.41 40.53
C SER A 27 -10.10 13.58 41.31
N ALA A 28 -9.48 13.24 42.42
CA ALA A 28 -8.87 14.14 43.38
C ALA A 28 -7.56 14.77 42.91
N THR A 29 -7.28 15.96 43.43
CA THR A 29 -6.07 16.77 43.26
C THR A 29 -4.82 16.10 43.80
N ASP A 30 -3.77 16.00 43.00
CA ASP A 30 -2.46 15.50 43.39
C ASP A 30 -1.55 16.64 43.92
N THR A 31 -0.92 16.36 45.07
CA THR A 31 0.16 17.13 45.69
C THR A 31 1.50 16.57 45.17
N PRO A 32 2.57 17.41 44.93
CA PRO A 32 3.81 16.90 44.38
C PRO A 32 4.64 16.13 45.42
N GLY A 33 4.82 14.84 45.15
CA GLY A 33 5.66 13.94 45.91
C GLY A 33 6.98 13.62 45.22
N THR A 34 8.03 13.52 46.00
CA THR A 34 9.42 13.19 45.67
C THR A 34 9.58 11.95 44.78
N ALA A 35 10.49 12.04 43.79
CA ALA A 35 10.88 10.98 42.88
C ALA A 35 11.33 9.70 43.60
N GLN A 36 10.56 8.60 43.41
CA GLN A 36 10.90 7.25 43.82
C GLN A 36 11.00 6.39 42.56
N ALA A 37 11.99 5.50 42.50
CA ALA A 37 12.20 4.62 41.35
C ALA A 37 10.95 3.74 41.13
N PRO A 38 10.57 3.42 39.88
CA PRO A 38 9.37 2.67 39.58
C PRO A 38 9.52 1.20 40.02
N ASP A 39 8.80 0.79 41.06
CA ASP A 39 8.90 -0.54 41.67
C ASP A 39 7.68 -1.45 41.40
N SER A 40 6.76 -1.06 40.49
CA SER A 40 5.58 -1.90 40.17
C SER A 40 5.38 -2.06 38.65
N ALA A 41 4.92 -3.24 38.23
CA ALA A 41 4.53 -3.52 36.86
C ALA A 41 3.49 -2.50 36.33
N GLY A 42 2.63 -1.95 37.21
CA GLY A 42 1.66 -0.92 36.87
C GLY A 42 2.29 0.40 36.44
N ASP A 43 3.35 0.85 37.07
CA ASP A 43 4.02 2.11 36.75
C ASP A 43 4.75 2.05 35.39
N ILE A 44 5.30 0.87 35.06
CA ILE A 44 5.93 0.61 33.76
C ILE A 44 4.89 0.66 32.63
N VAL A 45 3.71 0.10 32.82
CA VAL A 45 2.60 0.14 31.84
C VAL A 45 2.18 1.59 31.59
N VAL A 46 1.99 2.39 32.61
CA VAL A 46 1.61 3.80 32.51
C VAL A 46 2.69 4.61 31.77
N THR A 47 3.95 4.38 32.11
CA THR A 47 5.10 5.05 31.46
C THR A 47 5.19 4.66 29.96
N ALA A 48 5.02 3.37 29.63
CA ALA A 48 5.01 2.90 28.25
C ALA A 48 3.89 3.53 27.41
N GLN A 49 2.67 3.57 27.97
CA GLN A 49 1.52 4.20 27.29
C GLN A 49 1.73 5.70 27.10
N ARG A 50 2.26 6.41 28.09
CA ARG A 50 2.58 7.83 27.97
C ARG A 50 3.63 8.10 26.88
N LEU A 51 4.67 7.30 26.80
CA LEU A 51 5.68 7.39 25.74
C LEU A 51 5.09 7.08 24.36
N ASP A 52 4.17 6.13 24.24
CA ASP A 52 3.47 5.87 22.98
C ASP A 52 2.57 7.04 22.57
N GLN A 53 1.83 7.63 23.50
CA GLN A 53 1.02 8.82 23.25
C GLN A 53 1.90 10.01 22.81
N ALA A 54 3.02 10.24 23.49
CA ALA A 54 3.96 11.29 23.14
C ALA A 54 4.57 11.09 21.75
N ARG A 55 4.93 9.85 21.37
CA ARG A 55 5.39 9.50 20.02
C ARG A 55 4.32 9.84 18.98
N ASN A 56 3.09 9.41 19.20
CA ASN A 56 2.00 9.68 18.27
C ASN A 56 1.68 11.18 18.17
N ALA A 57 1.91 11.94 19.24
CA ALA A 57 1.74 13.38 19.24
C ALA A 57 2.85 14.15 18.47
N ILE A 58 3.99 13.54 18.17
CA ILE A 58 5.02 14.15 17.31
C ILE A 58 4.51 14.35 15.88
N LEU A 59 3.75 13.39 15.36
CA LEU A 59 3.29 13.34 13.97
C LEU A 59 1.75 13.22 13.87
N PRO A 60 0.98 14.22 14.33
CA PRO A 60 -0.47 14.17 14.25
C PRO A 60 -0.97 14.33 12.81
N SER A 61 -2.17 13.84 12.54
CA SER A 61 -2.85 13.90 11.24
C SER A 61 -3.60 15.22 10.98
N LEU A 62 -3.11 16.33 11.49
CA LEU A 62 -3.76 17.64 11.47
C LEU A 62 -4.20 18.08 10.07
N GLY A 63 -5.51 18.25 9.87
CA GLY A 63 -6.11 18.69 8.61
C GLY A 63 -6.07 17.65 7.49
N ALA A 64 -5.58 16.43 7.76
CA ALA A 64 -5.66 15.29 6.85
C ALA A 64 -6.93 14.47 7.12
N SER A 65 -7.42 13.78 6.10
CA SER A 65 -8.42 12.74 6.24
C SER A 65 -7.75 11.44 6.66
N GLU A 66 -8.21 10.83 7.74
CA GLU A 66 -7.63 9.60 8.28
C GLU A 66 -8.67 8.48 8.29
N TYR A 67 -8.29 7.32 7.77
CA TYR A 67 -9.04 6.08 7.84
C TYR A 67 -8.26 5.10 8.73
N ILE A 68 -8.82 4.77 9.90
CA ILE A 68 -8.17 3.95 10.93
C ILE A 68 -8.87 2.61 11.04
N LEU A 69 -8.07 1.54 11.04
CA LEU A 69 -8.46 0.18 11.37
C LEU A 69 -7.75 -0.24 12.65
N SER A 70 -8.48 -0.37 13.73
CA SER A 70 -7.97 -0.91 15.00
C SER A 70 -7.68 -2.42 14.88
N ARG A 71 -6.97 -2.97 15.85
CA ARG A 71 -6.73 -4.41 15.95
C ARG A 71 -8.01 -5.21 15.84
N GLU A 72 -9.03 -4.81 16.59
CA GLU A 72 -10.34 -5.45 16.57
C GLU A 72 -10.99 -5.39 15.19
N ALA A 73 -10.95 -4.22 14.53
CA ALA A 73 -11.47 -4.05 13.18
C ALA A 73 -10.71 -4.92 12.15
N LEU A 74 -9.40 -5.09 12.33
CA LEU A 74 -8.58 -5.98 11.47
C LEU A 74 -8.97 -7.46 11.70
N ASP A 75 -9.12 -7.90 12.94
CA ASP A 75 -9.49 -9.28 13.28
C ASP A 75 -10.93 -9.62 12.87
N ASN A 76 -11.82 -8.63 12.92
CA ASN A 76 -13.24 -8.76 12.58
C ASN A 76 -13.56 -8.56 11.08
N GLN A 77 -12.58 -8.61 10.17
CA GLN A 77 -12.81 -8.70 8.74
C GLN A 77 -12.82 -10.17 8.27
N PRO A 78 -13.47 -10.52 7.13
CA PRO A 78 -13.24 -11.80 6.47
C PRO A 78 -11.74 -12.03 6.21
N GLY A 79 -11.21 -13.18 6.62
CA GLY A 79 -9.77 -13.48 6.61
C GLY A 79 -9.00 -12.95 7.82
N GLY A 80 -9.50 -11.95 8.54
CA GLY A 80 -8.88 -11.39 9.75
C GLY A 80 -7.42 -11.00 9.55
N ALA A 81 -6.56 -11.37 10.50
CA ALA A 81 -5.11 -11.13 10.44
C ALA A 81 -4.37 -11.92 9.33
N ASP A 82 -5.03 -12.90 8.71
CA ASP A 82 -4.48 -13.70 7.60
C ASP A 82 -4.67 -13.03 6.24
N ARG A 83 -5.44 -11.94 6.19
CA ARG A 83 -5.67 -11.12 4.98
C ARG A 83 -4.42 -10.30 4.64
N ASN A 84 -4.19 -10.07 3.34
CA ASN A 84 -3.10 -9.21 2.89
C ASN A 84 -3.35 -7.73 3.23
N LEU A 85 -2.29 -6.97 3.58
CA LEU A 85 -2.40 -5.56 3.94
C LEU A 85 -3.05 -4.70 2.84
N THR A 86 -2.73 -4.97 1.57
CA THR A 86 -3.32 -4.23 0.43
C THR A 86 -4.83 -4.47 0.31
N GLN A 87 -5.31 -5.68 0.60
CA GLN A 87 -6.75 -5.98 0.64
C GLN A 87 -7.47 -5.31 1.83
N VAL A 88 -6.75 -5.12 2.94
CA VAL A 88 -7.24 -4.34 4.09
C VAL A 88 -7.39 -2.88 3.70
N LEU A 89 -6.37 -2.31 3.07
CA LEU A 89 -6.35 -0.90 2.64
C LEU A 89 -7.34 -0.61 1.50
N ALA A 90 -7.66 -1.61 0.67
CA ALA A 90 -8.66 -1.48 -0.39
C ALA A 90 -10.08 -1.14 0.12
N GLN A 91 -10.33 -1.31 1.41
CA GLN A 91 -11.57 -0.90 2.06
C GLN A 91 -11.63 0.60 2.35
N ALA A 92 -10.53 1.33 2.23
CA ALA A 92 -10.50 2.77 2.47
C ALA A 92 -11.08 3.57 1.29
N PRO A 93 -11.61 4.79 1.53
CA PRO A 93 -12.16 5.65 0.47
C PRO A 93 -11.13 5.96 -0.61
N GLY A 94 -11.54 5.96 -1.87
CA GLY A 94 -10.71 6.36 -3.00
C GLY A 94 -9.53 5.42 -3.29
N VAL A 95 -9.51 4.21 -2.72
CA VAL A 95 -8.49 3.20 -2.98
C VAL A 95 -8.95 2.26 -4.08
N THR A 96 -8.07 2.02 -5.05
CA THR A 96 -8.26 1.10 -6.17
C THR A 96 -7.23 -0.02 -6.07
N LEU A 97 -7.66 -1.26 -6.29
CA LEU A 97 -6.77 -2.40 -6.48
C LEU A 97 -6.39 -2.51 -7.95
N ASP A 98 -5.12 -2.70 -8.20
CA ASP A 98 -4.54 -2.91 -9.51
C ASP A 98 -3.76 -4.23 -9.60
N SER A 99 -3.07 -4.41 -10.69
CA SER A 99 -2.18 -5.51 -11.00
C SER A 99 -1.18 -5.78 -9.87
N TYR A 100 -0.90 -7.05 -9.66
CA TYR A 100 0.12 -7.50 -8.68
C TYR A 100 -0.19 -7.08 -7.24
N GLY A 101 -1.47 -6.81 -6.94
CA GLY A 101 -1.90 -6.35 -5.63
C GLY A 101 -1.46 -4.92 -5.30
N ALA A 102 -1.04 -4.13 -6.29
CA ALA A 102 -0.76 -2.71 -6.10
C ALA A 102 -2.04 -1.95 -5.72
N ILE A 103 -1.89 -0.92 -4.90
CA ILE A 103 -2.99 -0.03 -4.53
C ILE A 103 -2.71 1.39 -4.97
N HIS A 104 -3.73 2.03 -5.51
CA HIS A 104 -3.72 3.42 -5.91
C HIS A 104 -4.67 4.21 -5.02
N VAL A 105 -4.17 5.28 -4.42
CA VAL A 105 -4.97 6.18 -3.58
C VAL A 105 -5.27 7.44 -4.37
N ARG A 106 -6.57 7.76 -4.49
CA ARG A 106 -7.02 8.95 -5.24
C ARG A 106 -6.59 8.95 -6.70
N ASN A 107 -6.53 7.75 -7.31
CA ASN A 107 -6.08 7.50 -8.68
C ASN A 107 -4.60 7.84 -8.96
N GLU A 108 -3.74 7.93 -7.96
CA GLU A 108 -2.31 8.16 -8.15
C GLU A 108 -1.52 6.86 -8.14
N HIS A 109 -0.56 6.74 -9.04
CA HIS A 109 0.27 5.55 -9.13
C HIS A 109 1.23 5.45 -7.94
N ALA A 110 1.18 4.30 -7.22
CA ALA A 110 2.14 3.81 -6.21
C ALA A 110 2.88 4.88 -5.35
N ASN A 111 2.30 6.08 -5.17
CA ASN A 111 2.91 7.20 -4.47
C ASN A 111 2.57 7.15 -2.97
N LEU A 112 2.71 5.96 -2.36
CA LEU A 112 2.39 5.71 -0.96
C LEU A 112 3.64 5.74 -0.09
N GLN A 113 3.51 6.32 1.11
CA GLN A 113 4.53 6.26 2.14
C GLN A 113 4.12 5.27 3.22
N TYR A 114 4.98 4.30 3.51
CA TYR A 114 4.79 3.39 4.64
C TYR A 114 5.57 3.86 5.85
N ARG A 115 4.90 3.95 6.99
CA ARG A 115 5.52 4.27 8.29
C ARG A 115 5.22 3.17 9.30
N LEU A 116 6.23 2.85 10.09
CA LEU A 116 6.12 1.93 11.21
C LEU A 116 6.51 2.67 12.48
N ASN A 117 5.54 2.89 13.39
CA ASN A 117 5.71 3.73 14.59
C ASN A 117 6.21 5.15 14.27
N GLY A 118 5.70 5.77 13.20
CA GLY A 118 6.08 7.10 12.75
C GLY A 118 7.37 7.18 11.93
N VAL A 119 8.17 6.11 11.86
CA VAL A 119 9.41 6.07 11.07
C VAL A 119 9.11 5.58 9.66
N ILE A 120 9.61 6.31 8.65
CA ILE A 120 9.51 5.88 7.25
C ILE A 120 10.31 4.59 7.08
N VAL A 121 9.64 3.54 6.62
CA VAL A 121 10.33 2.36 6.08
C VAL A 121 10.38 2.55 4.56
N PRO A 122 11.58 2.73 3.98
CA PRO A 122 11.72 2.94 2.55
C PRO A 122 11.07 1.80 1.75
N GLU A 123 10.48 2.14 0.61
CA GLU A 123 9.88 1.17 -0.30
C GLU A 123 10.87 0.06 -0.66
N SER A 124 10.35 -1.14 -0.80
CA SER A 124 11.12 -2.28 -1.28
C SER A 124 10.88 -2.48 -2.78
N ILE A 125 11.88 -2.99 -3.48
CA ILE A 125 11.66 -3.54 -4.81
C ILE A 125 10.82 -4.81 -4.64
N SER A 126 9.52 -4.70 -4.89
CA SER A 126 8.58 -5.80 -4.76
C SER A 126 7.51 -5.64 -5.84
N GLY A 127 7.29 -6.69 -6.62
CA GLY A 127 6.20 -6.72 -7.60
C GLY A 127 4.97 -7.44 -7.06
N PHE A 128 5.15 -8.53 -6.31
CA PHE A 128 4.07 -9.42 -5.89
C PHE A 128 4.00 -9.62 -4.37
N GLY A 129 5.16 -9.54 -3.69
CA GLY A 129 5.28 -9.82 -2.26
C GLY A 129 4.87 -8.63 -1.40
N GLN A 130 4.35 -8.93 -0.21
CA GLN A 130 4.04 -7.90 0.78
C GLN A 130 5.09 -7.89 1.89
N THR A 131 5.65 -6.70 2.15
CA THR A 131 6.67 -6.53 3.19
C THR A 131 6.08 -6.61 4.59
N PHE A 132 4.87 -6.07 4.80
CA PHE A 132 4.26 -5.99 6.11
C PHE A 132 3.13 -7.00 6.28
N ASP A 133 3.10 -7.65 7.43
CA ASP A 133 2.02 -8.55 7.86
C ASP A 133 1.09 -7.77 8.81
N PRO A 134 -0.24 -7.75 8.58
CA PRO A 134 -1.18 -7.08 9.48
C PRO A 134 -1.12 -7.56 10.94
N ARG A 135 -0.58 -8.76 11.21
CA ARG A 135 -0.41 -9.30 12.56
C ARG A 135 0.48 -8.46 13.45
N ILE A 136 1.45 -7.74 12.88
CA ILE A 136 2.36 -6.89 13.67
C ILE A 136 1.71 -5.61 14.16
N ALA A 137 0.60 -5.20 13.53
CA ALA A 137 -0.05 -3.93 13.78
C ALA A 137 -1.11 -4.02 14.90
N ASP A 138 -1.11 -3.06 15.78
CA ASP A 138 -2.20 -2.73 16.70
C ASP A 138 -3.25 -1.87 15.99
N SER A 139 -2.79 -1.00 15.08
CA SER A 139 -3.65 -0.27 14.16
C SER A 139 -2.95 -0.03 12.83
N VAL A 140 -3.75 0.07 11.78
CA VAL A 140 -3.35 0.51 10.44
C VAL A 140 -4.16 1.74 10.10
N SER A 141 -3.51 2.84 9.73
CA SER A 141 -4.21 4.01 9.22
C SER A 141 -3.72 4.40 7.83
N LEU A 142 -4.65 4.90 7.03
CA LEU A 142 -4.38 5.56 5.76
C LEU A 142 -4.72 7.04 5.91
N LEU A 143 -3.69 7.89 5.80
CA LEU A 143 -3.85 9.33 5.80
C LEU A 143 -3.81 9.85 4.37
N THR A 144 -4.76 10.70 4.02
CA THR A 144 -4.88 11.38 2.72
C THR A 144 -5.15 12.86 2.92
N GLY A 145 -5.14 13.65 1.86
CA GLY A 145 -5.41 15.08 1.94
C GLY A 145 -4.15 15.93 1.93
N THR A 146 -4.28 17.21 2.27
CA THR A 146 -3.16 18.13 2.36
C THR A 146 -2.35 17.87 3.63
N LEU A 147 -1.47 16.88 3.54
CA LEU A 147 -0.64 16.43 4.65
C LEU A 147 0.26 17.55 5.17
N PRO A 148 0.45 17.71 6.50
CA PRO A 148 1.38 18.67 7.12
C PRO A 148 2.84 18.52 6.65
N ALA A 149 3.70 19.51 6.95
CA ALA A 149 5.09 19.58 6.44
C ALA A 149 5.99 18.41 6.87
N GLN A 150 5.64 17.70 7.93
CA GLN A 150 6.33 16.49 8.38
C GLN A 150 6.24 15.31 7.39
N TYR A 151 5.30 15.33 6.47
CA TYR A 151 5.15 14.31 5.45
C TYR A 151 5.78 14.77 4.13
N GLY A 152 6.56 13.93 3.49
CA GLY A 152 7.24 14.24 2.24
C GLY A 152 7.54 13.00 1.40
N TYR A 153 8.04 13.18 0.20
CA TYR A 153 8.47 12.20 -0.80
C TYR A 153 7.34 11.42 -1.47
N ARG A 154 6.45 10.79 -0.73
CA ARG A 154 5.28 10.06 -1.21
C ARG A 154 4.07 10.67 -0.53
N THR A 155 3.15 11.23 -1.29
CA THR A 155 2.12 12.15 -0.78
C THR A 155 0.71 11.87 -1.27
N SER A 156 0.50 10.83 -2.08
CA SER A 156 -0.86 10.38 -2.42
C SER A 156 -1.58 9.80 -1.18
N GLY A 157 -0.81 9.15 -0.30
CA GLY A 157 -1.27 8.67 0.99
C GLY A 157 -0.12 8.21 1.88
N VAL A 158 -0.35 8.20 3.18
CA VAL A 158 0.55 7.64 4.19
C VAL A 158 -0.13 6.48 4.88
N VAL A 159 0.45 5.29 4.71
CA VAL A 159 0.06 4.09 5.46
C VAL A 159 0.89 4.05 6.73
N ASN A 160 0.26 4.28 7.86
CA ASN A 160 0.93 4.24 9.15
C ASN A 160 0.51 2.96 9.90
N LEU A 161 1.49 2.10 10.21
CA LEU A 161 1.32 0.93 11.03
C LEU A 161 1.83 1.24 12.44
N THR A 162 0.94 1.20 13.41
CA THR A 162 1.33 1.24 14.82
C THR A 162 1.50 -0.20 15.27
N THR A 163 2.72 -0.58 15.67
CA THR A 163 2.94 -1.94 16.15
C THR A 163 2.37 -2.11 17.55
N ARG A 164 2.16 -3.35 17.93
CA ARG A 164 1.96 -3.68 19.33
C ARG A 164 3.16 -3.18 20.12
N SER A 165 2.98 -2.10 20.86
CA SER A 165 4.01 -1.43 21.66
C SER A 165 3.46 -1.13 23.05
N GLY A 166 4.33 -1.01 24.03
CA GLY A 166 3.95 -0.78 25.42
C GLY A 166 4.25 -2.01 26.29
N ALA A 167 3.62 -2.10 27.44
CA ALA A 167 3.76 -3.26 28.33
C ALA A 167 2.81 -4.35 27.86
N PHE A 168 3.36 -5.48 27.46
CA PHE A 168 2.60 -6.65 27.07
C PHE A 168 2.46 -7.60 28.27
N ASP A 169 1.31 -8.25 28.40
CA ASP A 169 1.24 -9.48 29.16
C ASP A 169 2.10 -10.56 28.48
N ASN A 170 2.76 -11.39 29.28
CA ASN A 170 3.56 -12.49 28.73
C ASN A 170 2.63 -13.52 28.10
N GLY A 171 2.88 -13.84 26.83
CA GLY A 171 2.03 -14.78 26.09
C GLY A 171 2.36 -14.82 24.60
N GLY A 172 1.45 -15.38 23.84
CA GLY A 172 1.57 -15.50 22.40
C GLY A 172 0.37 -16.21 21.79
N ASP A 173 0.44 -16.42 20.50
CA ASP A 173 -0.53 -17.24 19.78
C ASP A 173 0.17 -18.09 18.71
N VAL A 174 -0.43 -19.22 18.41
CA VAL A 174 -0.12 -20.03 17.24
C VAL A 174 -1.39 -20.19 16.43
N GLY A 175 -1.27 -20.06 15.11
CA GLY A 175 -2.40 -20.14 14.19
C GLY A 175 -2.09 -20.96 12.95
N PHE A 176 -3.15 -21.46 12.35
CA PHE A 176 -3.13 -22.09 11.03
C PHE A 176 -4.35 -21.62 10.26
N TYR A 177 -4.14 -21.16 9.03
CA TYR A 177 -5.20 -20.77 8.10
C TYR A 177 -4.96 -21.48 6.78
N GLY A 178 -6.02 -22.03 6.17
CA GLY A 178 -5.87 -22.79 4.94
C GLY A 178 -7.18 -22.96 4.19
N GLY A 179 -7.10 -23.44 2.95
CA GLY A 179 -8.29 -23.64 2.14
C GLY A 179 -8.02 -23.73 0.65
N SER A 180 -8.91 -23.10 -0.12
CA SER A 180 -8.89 -23.12 -1.59
C SER A 180 -7.52 -22.76 -2.16
N ARG A 181 -7.20 -23.30 -3.35
CA ARG A 181 -5.95 -23.09 -4.09
C ARG A 181 -4.72 -23.43 -3.25
N THR A 182 -4.75 -24.60 -2.61
CA THR A 182 -3.66 -25.14 -1.77
C THR A 182 -3.13 -24.16 -0.73
N THR A 183 -3.97 -23.25 -0.22
CA THR A 183 -3.57 -22.28 0.79
C THR A 183 -3.21 -22.95 2.11
N ILE A 184 -1.98 -22.69 2.57
CA ILE A 184 -1.41 -23.14 3.84
C ILE A 184 -0.69 -21.96 4.48
N GLN A 185 -1.16 -21.51 5.64
CA GLN A 185 -0.62 -20.31 6.30
C GLN A 185 -0.50 -20.51 7.83
N PRO A 186 0.54 -21.24 8.31
CA PRO A 186 0.89 -21.24 9.73
C PRO A 186 1.46 -19.89 10.15
N SER A 187 1.19 -19.50 11.38
CA SER A 187 1.67 -18.27 12.01
C SER A 187 1.91 -18.46 13.51
N ALA A 188 2.81 -17.64 14.05
CA ALA A 188 3.04 -17.58 15.49
C ALA A 188 3.41 -16.15 15.89
N THR A 189 2.96 -15.74 17.09
CA THR A 189 3.39 -14.52 17.76
C THR A 189 3.85 -14.84 19.17
N LEU A 190 4.80 -14.06 19.66
CA LEU A 190 5.28 -14.10 21.05
C LEU A 190 5.46 -12.68 21.55
N HIS A 191 4.98 -12.40 22.75
CA HIS A 191 5.13 -11.08 23.36
C HIS A 191 5.29 -11.18 24.86
N GLY A 192 5.86 -10.14 25.44
CA GLY A 192 6.01 -10.07 26.88
C GLY A 192 6.85 -8.91 27.36
N ASN A 193 7.01 -8.86 28.66
CA ASN A 193 7.87 -7.90 29.33
C ASN A 193 8.75 -8.56 30.41
N THR A 194 9.87 -7.92 30.69
CA THR A 194 10.76 -8.26 31.81
C THR A 194 11.35 -6.96 32.35
N GLY A 195 10.82 -6.47 33.47
CA GLY A 195 11.17 -5.13 33.94
C GLY A 195 10.85 -4.07 32.88
N ASN A 196 11.81 -3.21 32.55
CA ASN A 196 11.66 -2.12 31.58
C ASN A 196 11.68 -2.59 30.12
N LEU A 197 12.05 -3.85 29.87
CA LEU A 197 12.18 -4.41 28.54
C LEU A 197 10.85 -5.01 28.08
N ASN A 198 10.34 -4.53 26.93
CA ASN A 198 9.16 -5.09 26.25
C ASN A 198 9.61 -5.70 24.92
N TYR A 199 9.05 -6.84 24.55
CA TYR A 199 9.36 -7.52 23.29
C TYR A 199 8.13 -8.07 22.60
N PHE A 200 8.20 -8.12 21.28
CA PHE A 200 7.21 -8.74 20.41
C PHE A 200 7.93 -9.38 19.22
N ALA A 201 7.54 -10.60 18.88
CA ALA A 201 8.01 -11.27 17.68
C ALA A 201 6.82 -11.90 16.93
N SER A 202 6.87 -11.90 15.63
CA SER A 202 5.86 -12.51 14.76
C SER A 202 6.52 -13.22 13.59
N GLY A 203 6.00 -14.39 13.24
CA GLY A 203 6.42 -15.15 12.07
C GLY A 203 5.22 -15.75 11.35
N SER A 204 5.25 -15.72 10.02
CA SER A 204 4.25 -16.37 9.18
C SER A 204 4.88 -17.00 7.95
N TYR A 205 4.29 -18.08 7.48
CA TYR A 205 4.53 -18.69 6.19
C TYR A 205 3.23 -18.73 5.41
N LEU A 206 3.27 -18.44 4.12
CA LEU A 206 2.15 -18.59 3.21
C LEU A 206 2.61 -19.42 2.00
N GLN A 207 1.85 -20.45 1.67
CA GLN A 207 1.90 -21.13 0.38
C GLN A 207 0.49 -21.14 -0.21
N ASN A 208 0.37 -20.81 -1.48
CA ASN A 208 -0.87 -20.99 -2.24
C ASN A 208 -0.58 -21.05 -3.76
N ASP A 209 -1.62 -21.36 -4.53
CA ASP A 209 -1.64 -21.26 -5.99
C ASP A 209 -2.56 -20.07 -6.38
N LEU A 210 -2.29 -18.89 -5.78
CA LEU A 210 -2.99 -17.61 -5.96
C LEU A 210 -2.04 -16.45 -5.60
N GLY A 211 -0.81 -16.49 -6.11
CA GLY A 211 0.20 -15.50 -5.76
C GLY A 211 0.23 -14.31 -6.69
N VAL A 212 -0.14 -14.51 -7.95
CA VAL A 212 -0.22 -13.51 -9.01
C VAL A 212 -1.58 -13.67 -9.67
N GLU A 213 -2.11 -12.61 -10.27
CA GLU A 213 -3.42 -12.64 -10.92
C GLU A 213 -3.43 -13.62 -12.12
N ASN A 214 -4.54 -14.35 -12.23
CA ASN A 214 -4.73 -15.29 -13.33
C ASN A 214 -4.87 -14.54 -14.66
N PRO A 215 -4.11 -14.86 -15.71
CA PRO A 215 -4.30 -14.25 -17.04
C PRO A 215 -5.57 -14.72 -17.76
N THR A 216 -6.31 -15.66 -17.19
CA THR A 216 -7.55 -16.20 -17.74
C THR A 216 -8.69 -16.12 -16.74
N ALA A 217 -9.93 -16.21 -17.24
CA ALA A 217 -11.15 -16.27 -16.42
C ALA A 217 -11.33 -17.61 -15.68
N SER A 218 -10.39 -18.55 -15.78
CA SER A 218 -10.49 -19.87 -15.16
C SER A 218 -10.48 -19.79 -13.63
N LEU A 219 -11.02 -20.83 -12.97
CA LEU A 219 -11.03 -20.88 -11.49
C LEU A 219 -9.64 -20.95 -10.90
N ASN A 220 -8.71 -21.62 -11.55
CA ASN A 220 -7.34 -21.80 -11.12
C ASN A 220 -6.40 -21.36 -12.25
N ALA A 221 -5.36 -20.62 -11.91
CA ALA A 221 -4.26 -20.31 -12.80
C ALA A 221 -3.38 -21.55 -13.06
N ILE A 222 -2.73 -21.57 -14.20
CA ILE A 222 -1.66 -22.51 -14.49
C ILE A 222 -0.34 -21.90 -14.05
N HIS A 223 0.51 -22.63 -13.31
CA HIS A 223 1.82 -22.17 -12.87
C HIS A 223 1.76 -20.91 -11.99
N ASP A 224 1.04 -20.98 -10.84
CA ASP A 224 0.84 -19.83 -9.94
C ASP A 224 1.25 -20.14 -8.48
N ARG A 225 2.15 -21.09 -8.26
CA ARG A 225 2.58 -21.40 -6.90
C ARG A 225 3.41 -20.31 -6.29
N THR A 226 2.95 -19.84 -5.12
CA THR A 226 3.61 -18.83 -4.32
C THR A 226 4.02 -19.39 -2.96
N ARG A 227 5.20 -18.98 -2.48
CA ARG A 227 5.67 -19.21 -1.12
C ARG A 227 6.24 -17.93 -0.55
N GLN A 228 5.75 -17.54 0.61
CA GLN A 228 6.20 -16.32 1.30
C GLN A 228 6.54 -16.62 2.75
N TYR A 229 7.62 -16.03 3.25
CA TYR A 229 8.06 -16.06 4.62
C TYR A 229 8.12 -14.62 5.14
N ARG A 230 7.54 -14.36 6.30
CA ARG A 230 7.60 -13.06 6.96
C ARG A 230 7.99 -13.25 8.42
N LEU A 231 8.99 -12.48 8.85
CA LEU A 231 9.42 -12.44 10.25
C LEU A 231 9.50 -10.98 10.66
N PHE A 232 9.13 -10.70 11.88
CA PHE A 232 9.22 -9.38 12.50
C PHE A 232 9.63 -9.52 13.97
N GLY A 233 10.47 -8.60 14.44
CA GLY A 233 10.88 -8.48 15.82
C GLY A 233 10.85 -7.04 16.29
N TYR A 234 10.45 -6.83 17.52
CA TYR A 234 10.37 -5.55 18.22
C TYR A 234 10.87 -5.71 19.64
N VAL A 235 11.75 -4.82 20.07
CA VAL A 235 12.24 -4.73 21.46
C VAL A 235 12.27 -3.27 21.85
N SER A 236 11.75 -2.94 23.02
CA SER A 236 11.75 -1.59 23.56
C SER A 236 12.17 -1.62 25.04
N ASP A 237 13.16 -0.79 25.39
CA ASP A 237 13.66 -0.63 26.76
C ASP A 237 13.36 0.78 27.25
N ILE A 238 12.65 0.89 28.36
CA ILE A 238 12.32 2.16 29.04
C ILE A 238 13.51 2.54 29.91
N LEU A 239 14.27 3.55 29.46
CA LEU A 239 15.49 4.03 30.14
C LEU A 239 15.17 4.91 31.36
N SER A 240 14.07 5.66 31.25
CA SER A 240 13.58 6.56 32.30
C SER A 240 12.10 6.88 32.05
N ASP A 241 11.47 7.62 32.94
CA ASP A 241 10.10 8.09 32.76
C ASP A 241 9.92 8.92 31.48
N THR A 242 10.98 9.52 30.96
CA THR A 242 10.91 10.40 29.79
C THR A 242 11.60 9.85 28.55
N SER A 243 12.22 8.68 28.61
CA SER A 243 13.00 8.19 27.46
C SER A 243 12.96 6.68 27.32
N ARG A 244 13.03 6.22 26.06
CA ARG A 244 13.18 4.82 25.70
C ARG A 244 14.01 4.63 24.44
N ILE A 245 14.57 3.45 24.28
CA ILE A 245 15.15 2.95 23.04
C ILE A 245 14.24 1.83 22.52
N THR A 246 13.99 1.85 21.22
CA THR A 246 13.23 0.82 20.54
C THR A 246 14.01 0.32 19.33
N VAL A 247 14.14 -0.99 19.18
CA VAL A 247 14.72 -1.62 17.99
C VAL A 247 13.68 -2.55 17.39
N PHE A 248 13.43 -2.39 16.11
CA PHE A 248 12.54 -3.30 15.39
C PHE A 248 13.02 -3.55 13.97
N GLY A 249 12.59 -4.64 13.40
CA GLY A 249 12.92 -4.98 12.04
C GLY A 249 12.23 -6.23 11.56
N GLY A 250 12.35 -6.49 10.27
CA GLY A 250 11.70 -7.63 9.67
C GLY A 250 12.36 -8.12 8.39
N THR A 251 11.91 -9.27 7.96
CA THR A 251 12.27 -9.87 6.69
C THR A 251 11.03 -10.41 6.00
N ALA A 252 10.95 -10.19 4.68
CA ALA A 252 9.95 -10.78 3.80
C ALA A 252 10.68 -11.43 2.61
N ILE A 253 10.40 -12.70 2.37
CA ILE A 253 10.99 -13.48 1.28
C ILE A 253 9.85 -14.13 0.51
N GLY A 254 9.73 -13.83 -0.79
CA GLY A 254 8.73 -14.38 -1.68
C GLY A 254 9.34 -15.15 -2.85
N LYS A 255 8.73 -16.26 -3.22
CA LYS A 255 9.01 -17.01 -4.44
C LYS A 255 7.69 -17.21 -5.18
N PHE A 256 7.65 -16.75 -6.42
CA PHE A 256 6.46 -16.69 -7.24
C PHE A 256 6.71 -17.43 -8.56
N GLN A 257 5.84 -18.32 -8.91
CA GLN A 257 5.63 -18.74 -10.29
C GLN A 257 4.82 -17.64 -11.00
N ILE A 258 5.08 -17.43 -12.29
CA ILE A 258 4.31 -16.49 -13.10
C ILE A 258 3.22 -17.28 -13.82
N PRO A 259 1.95 -16.90 -13.67
CA PRO A 259 0.84 -17.61 -14.30
C PRO A 259 0.96 -17.61 -15.82
N ASN A 260 0.72 -18.79 -16.42
CA ASN A 260 0.80 -18.97 -17.86
C ASN A 260 -0.52 -18.61 -18.55
N ASN A 261 -0.42 -17.94 -19.68
CA ASN A 261 -1.53 -17.75 -20.63
C ASN A 261 -1.47 -18.87 -21.68
N PRO A 262 -2.38 -19.87 -21.63
CA PRO A 262 -2.35 -20.98 -22.57
C PRO A 262 -2.84 -20.58 -23.97
N GLY A 263 -2.34 -21.27 -24.99
CA GLY A 263 -2.77 -21.07 -26.38
C GLY A 263 -2.21 -19.80 -27.03
N GLN A 264 -1.07 -19.27 -26.56
CA GLN A 264 -0.37 -18.22 -27.26
C GLN A 264 0.14 -18.72 -28.62
N THR A 265 0.12 -17.82 -29.62
CA THR A 265 0.61 -18.14 -30.97
C THR A 265 2.10 -17.87 -31.03
N GLU A 266 2.84 -18.84 -31.54
CA GLU A 266 4.28 -18.74 -31.78
C GLU A 266 4.56 -17.75 -32.92
N ALA A 267 5.55 -16.88 -32.71
CA ALA A 267 5.97 -15.87 -33.69
C ALA A 267 7.40 -16.10 -34.22
N PHE A 268 8.22 -16.89 -33.51
CA PHE A 268 9.64 -17.05 -33.78
C PHE A 268 10.08 -18.51 -33.73
N THR A 269 11.24 -18.78 -34.35
CA THR A 269 11.88 -20.10 -34.33
C THR A 269 13.18 -20.02 -33.51
N LEU A 270 13.38 -20.94 -32.58
CA LEU A 270 14.58 -21.04 -31.74
C LEU A 270 15.27 -22.37 -31.96
N ASN A 271 16.50 -22.37 -32.49
CA ASN A 271 17.32 -23.59 -32.74
C ASN A 271 16.53 -24.68 -33.51
N GLY A 272 15.80 -24.30 -34.56
CA GLY A 272 14.96 -25.19 -35.35
C GLY A 272 13.61 -25.56 -34.72
N ARG A 273 13.31 -25.10 -33.50
CA ARG A 273 12.03 -25.31 -32.83
C ARG A 273 11.13 -24.11 -33.03
N SER A 274 9.99 -24.30 -33.69
CA SER A 274 8.98 -23.29 -34.00
C SER A 274 7.66 -23.47 -33.21
N THR A 275 7.59 -24.46 -32.31
CA THR A 275 6.40 -24.73 -31.51
C THR A 275 6.76 -24.91 -30.06
N PHE A 276 5.92 -24.36 -29.18
CA PHE A 276 6.00 -24.52 -27.74
C PHE A 276 4.59 -24.38 -27.14
N ASP A 277 4.23 -25.24 -26.19
CA ASP A 277 2.99 -25.09 -25.45
C ASP A 277 3.15 -24.01 -24.36
N SER A 278 2.51 -22.85 -24.53
CA SER A 278 2.58 -21.74 -23.58
C SER A 278 2.08 -22.09 -22.17
N ALA A 279 1.27 -23.14 -22.03
CA ALA A 279 0.85 -23.66 -20.73
C ALA A 279 2.02 -24.32 -19.94
N GLN A 280 3.17 -24.57 -20.57
CA GLN A 280 4.36 -25.19 -19.96
C GLN A 280 5.49 -24.21 -19.68
N LEU A 281 5.30 -22.91 -19.86
CA LEU A 281 6.29 -21.90 -19.49
C LEU A 281 6.63 -22.00 -18.00
N ASP A 282 7.92 -21.89 -17.64
CA ASP A 282 8.44 -21.94 -16.27
C ASP A 282 9.16 -20.63 -15.89
N GLN A 283 8.40 -19.53 -15.94
CA GLN A 283 8.88 -18.22 -15.51
C GLN A 283 8.70 -18.05 -14.01
N ASN A 284 9.72 -17.48 -13.34
CA ASN A 284 9.74 -17.40 -11.88
C ASN A 284 10.32 -16.07 -11.39
N GLN A 285 9.80 -15.55 -10.28
CA GLN A 285 10.33 -14.39 -9.60
C GLN A 285 10.63 -14.69 -8.13
N THR A 286 11.71 -14.11 -7.61
CA THR A 286 12.06 -14.15 -6.18
C THR A 286 12.26 -12.74 -5.68
N GLU A 287 11.66 -12.44 -4.54
CA GLU A 287 11.73 -11.15 -3.88
C GLU A 287 12.22 -11.31 -2.44
N ASN A 288 13.17 -10.47 -2.04
CA ASN A 288 13.71 -10.46 -0.69
C ASN A 288 13.73 -9.03 -0.17
N THR A 289 13.22 -8.82 1.03
CA THR A 289 13.28 -7.53 1.74
C THR A 289 13.70 -7.76 3.18
N HIS A 290 14.68 -6.98 3.64
CA HIS A 290 15.14 -6.94 5.02
C HIS A 290 15.21 -5.49 5.47
N TYR A 291 14.67 -5.15 6.62
CA TYR A 291 14.70 -3.79 7.16
C TYR A 291 14.90 -3.79 8.66
N GLY A 292 15.44 -2.68 9.17
CA GLY A 292 15.60 -2.47 10.59
C GLY A 292 15.65 -0.99 10.95
N VAL A 293 15.18 -0.68 12.13
CA VAL A 293 15.12 0.66 12.73
C VAL A 293 15.60 0.56 14.17
N ALA A 294 16.44 1.51 14.60
CA ALA A 294 16.71 1.76 15.99
C ALA A 294 16.24 3.20 16.31
N ALA A 295 15.33 3.36 17.25
CA ALA A 295 14.75 4.66 17.56
C ALA A 295 15.00 5.01 19.03
N TYR A 296 15.57 6.21 19.25
CA TYR A 296 15.59 6.84 20.56
C TYR A 296 14.45 7.84 20.65
N GLN A 297 13.64 7.74 21.67
CA GLN A 297 12.54 8.64 21.98
C GLN A 297 12.78 9.35 23.30
N TYR A 298 12.53 10.66 23.31
CA TYR A 298 12.47 11.52 24.49
C TYR A 298 11.11 12.23 24.55
N ALA A 299 10.48 12.24 25.73
CA ALA A 299 9.21 12.92 26.00
C ALA A 299 9.26 13.51 27.40
N GLY A 300 9.73 14.74 27.51
CA GLY A 300 9.89 15.41 28.80
C GLY A 300 9.62 16.91 28.72
N GLY A 301 8.85 17.45 29.68
CA GLY A 301 8.43 18.85 29.67
C GLY A 301 7.60 19.14 28.40
N ASP A 302 7.96 20.23 27.71
CA ASP A 302 7.31 20.68 26.48
C ASP A 302 7.91 20.07 25.19
N LEU A 303 8.94 19.20 25.29
CA LEU A 303 9.66 18.64 24.17
C LEU A 303 9.37 17.13 24.01
N ASN A 304 8.92 16.74 22.81
CA ASN A 304 8.95 15.37 22.36
C ASN A 304 9.90 15.26 21.17
N LEU A 305 10.76 14.25 21.15
CA LEU A 305 11.76 14.01 20.11
C LEU A 305 11.86 12.51 19.81
N GLN A 306 12.00 12.17 18.53
CA GLN A 306 12.36 10.83 18.07
C GLN A 306 13.51 10.93 17.08
N ILE A 307 14.57 10.13 17.28
CA ILE A 307 15.69 9.99 16.35
C ILE A 307 15.80 8.53 15.97
N ALA A 308 15.72 8.23 14.68
CA ALA A 308 15.60 6.88 14.17
C ALA A 308 16.51 6.62 12.96
N PRO A 309 17.75 6.13 13.15
CA PRO A 309 18.49 5.49 12.08
C PRO A 309 17.77 4.22 11.60
N PHE A 310 17.82 4.01 10.27
CA PHE A 310 17.19 2.87 9.63
C PHE A 310 18.03 2.32 8.48
N PHE A 311 17.76 1.05 8.12
CA PHE A 311 18.26 0.47 6.89
C PHE A 311 17.18 -0.37 6.22
N ARG A 312 17.33 -0.58 4.91
CA ARG A 312 16.57 -1.54 4.12
C ARG A 312 17.45 -2.12 3.01
N TYR A 313 17.42 -3.44 2.87
CA TYR A 313 17.90 -4.14 1.68
C TYR A 313 16.72 -4.80 1.00
N SER A 314 16.60 -4.64 -0.33
CA SER A 314 15.66 -5.41 -1.13
C SER A 314 16.30 -5.90 -2.43
N GLU A 315 15.80 -7.01 -2.94
CA GLU A 315 16.25 -7.62 -4.19
C GLU A 315 15.09 -8.33 -4.87
N THR A 316 14.96 -8.11 -6.18
CA THR A 316 14.08 -8.88 -7.07
C THR A 316 14.90 -9.57 -8.13
N ARG A 317 14.58 -10.84 -8.40
CA ARG A 317 15.20 -11.66 -9.44
C ARG A 317 14.11 -12.32 -10.25
N TYR A 318 14.02 -11.95 -11.51
CA TYR A 318 13.18 -12.61 -12.49
C TYR A 318 14.01 -13.59 -13.34
N ARG A 319 13.44 -14.76 -13.59
CA ARG A 319 14.01 -15.83 -14.43
C ARG A 319 13.00 -16.20 -15.51
N PRO A 320 13.36 -16.02 -16.79
CA PRO A 320 12.55 -16.48 -17.90
C PRO A 320 12.53 -18.02 -17.97
N ASP A 321 11.69 -18.55 -18.85
CA ASP A 321 11.60 -19.98 -19.09
C ASP A 321 12.98 -20.58 -19.47
N PRO A 322 13.47 -21.61 -18.75
CA PRO A 322 14.79 -22.18 -19.01
C PRO A 322 14.89 -22.90 -20.36
N GLN A 323 13.77 -23.27 -20.96
CA GLN A 323 13.72 -23.91 -22.27
C GLN A 323 13.62 -22.89 -23.42
N GLY A 324 13.51 -21.58 -23.09
CA GLY A 324 13.38 -20.51 -24.05
C GLY A 324 12.03 -20.45 -24.75
N GLY A 325 10.97 -21.01 -24.13
CA GLY A 325 9.63 -20.97 -24.69
C GLY A 325 9.12 -19.53 -24.90
N ASP A 326 9.41 -18.65 -23.95
CA ASP A 326 9.06 -17.24 -24.02
C ASP A 326 9.71 -16.49 -25.20
N ILE A 327 10.92 -16.91 -25.66
CA ILE A 327 11.56 -16.32 -26.85
C ILE A 327 10.76 -16.68 -28.12
N ILE A 328 10.18 -17.89 -28.18
CA ILE A 328 9.37 -18.35 -29.33
C ILE A 328 8.11 -17.47 -29.48
N PHE A 329 7.54 -16.99 -28.38
CA PHE A 329 6.38 -16.11 -28.42
C PHE A 329 6.74 -14.65 -28.64
N ASN A 330 7.75 -14.13 -27.90
CA ASN A 330 8.01 -12.69 -27.80
C ASN A 330 9.22 -12.22 -28.64
N GLY A 331 10.03 -13.14 -29.18
CA GLY A 331 11.27 -12.85 -29.90
C GLY A 331 12.46 -12.49 -28.99
N PHE A 332 12.25 -12.29 -27.71
CA PHE A 332 13.28 -12.05 -26.70
C PHE A 332 12.85 -12.54 -25.32
N ASN A 333 13.81 -12.65 -24.42
CA ASN A 333 13.55 -12.75 -22.99
C ASN A 333 14.58 -11.98 -22.17
N ASP A 334 14.22 -11.63 -20.95
CA ASP A 334 15.06 -10.92 -20.02
C ASP A 334 15.23 -11.73 -18.74
N ARG A 335 16.48 -11.94 -18.33
CA ARG A 335 16.81 -12.35 -16.96
C ARG A 335 17.22 -11.12 -16.18
N SER A 336 16.45 -10.72 -15.17
CA SER A 336 16.73 -9.51 -14.42
C SER A 336 17.10 -9.79 -12.96
N ARG A 337 17.96 -8.93 -12.43
CA ARG A 337 18.28 -8.83 -11.01
C ARG A 337 18.41 -7.36 -10.64
N LEU A 338 17.49 -6.87 -9.80
CA LEU A 338 17.51 -5.53 -9.24
C LEU A 338 17.74 -5.64 -7.74
N SER A 339 18.57 -4.78 -7.16
CA SER A 339 18.73 -4.70 -5.71
C SER A 339 18.97 -3.28 -5.25
N SER A 340 18.52 -2.96 -4.07
CA SER A 340 18.67 -1.67 -3.42
C SER A 340 19.07 -1.85 -1.95
N LEU A 341 20.07 -1.08 -1.52
CA LEU A 341 20.50 -0.98 -0.14
C LEU A 341 20.39 0.46 0.30
N VAL A 342 19.56 0.68 1.30
CA VAL A 342 19.25 2.00 1.87
C VAL A 342 19.79 2.07 3.29
N PHE A 343 20.39 3.21 3.62
CA PHE A 343 20.68 3.64 4.99
C PHE A 343 20.21 5.08 5.16
N GLY A 344 19.63 5.38 6.30
CA GLY A 344 19.14 6.72 6.56
C GLY A 344 18.96 7.04 8.03
N VAL A 345 18.55 8.26 8.28
CA VAL A 345 18.13 8.75 9.60
C VAL A 345 16.95 9.67 9.44
N GLN A 346 15.97 9.49 10.29
CA GLN A 346 14.83 10.38 10.48
C GLN A 346 14.88 10.93 11.89
N SER A 347 14.66 12.23 12.05
CA SER A 347 14.45 12.84 13.35
C SER A 347 13.26 13.78 13.27
N ASP A 348 12.31 13.60 14.16
CA ASP A 348 11.09 14.39 14.28
C ASP A 348 10.93 14.86 15.71
N GLY A 349 10.51 16.10 15.88
CA GLY A 349 10.27 16.68 17.19
C GLY A 349 9.06 17.61 17.21
N SER A 350 8.48 17.76 18.39
CA SER A 350 7.47 18.76 18.69
C SER A 350 7.83 19.49 19.99
N TYR A 351 7.70 20.81 19.99
CA TYR A 351 7.95 21.68 21.13
C TYR A 351 6.75 22.58 21.38
N LYS A 352 6.15 22.45 22.56
CA LYS A 352 5.05 23.32 23.01
C LYS A 352 5.64 24.67 23.45
N ALA A 353 5.77 25.59 22.50
CA ALA A 353 6.39 26.89 22.75
C ALA A 353 5.52 27.78 23.66
N THR A 354 4.19 27.66 23.52
CA THR A 354 3.17 28.31 24.38
C THR A 354 1.92 27.42 24.41
N GLU A 355 0.91 27.82 25.17
CA GLU A 355 -0.40 27.14 25.12
C GLU A 355 -1.08 27.21 23.75
N ALA A 356 -0.72 28.18 22.92
CA ALA A 356 -1.30 28.39 21.60
C ALA A 356 -0.41 27.86 20.45
N HIS A 357 0.88 27.64 20.68
CA HIS A 357 1.84 27.31 19.62
C HIS A 357 2.59 26.03 19.91
N THR A 358 2.46 25.04 19.03
CA THR A 358 3.30 23.84 19.02
C THR A 358 4.14 23.82 17.75
N ILE A 359 5.45 24.03 17.93
CA ILE A 359 6.43 24.01 16.84
C ILE A 359 6.82 22.57 16.56
N ARG A 360 6.73 22.13 15.30
CA ARG A 360 7.16 20.81 14.83
C ARG A 360 8.30 20.98 13.85
N PHE A 361 9.30 20.14 13.99
CA PHE A 361 10.51 20.20 13.17
C PHE A 361 11.08 18.81 12.95
N GLY A 362 11.83 18.66 11.88
CA GLY A 362 12.52 17.40 11.63
C GLY A 362 13.45 17.43 10.44
N ILE A 363 14.26 16.38 10.38
CA ILE A 363 15.19 16.11 9.30
C ILE A 363 15.01 14.68 8.81
N PHE A 364 15.27 14.50 7.52
CA PHE A 364 15.31 13.19 6.87
C PHE A 364 16.54 13.13 5.97
N PHE A 365 17.31 12.07 6.09
CA PHE A 365 18.39 11.75 5.18
C PHE A 365 18.33 10.28 4.79
N GLN A 366 18.48 10.00 3.51
CA GLN A 366 18.59 8.65 2.98
C GLN A 366 19.70 8.59 1.94
N ASN A 367 20.54 7.55 2.03
CA ASN A 367 21.48 7.14 1.00
C ASN A 367 21.06 5.79 0.45
N GLU A 368 20.85 5.70 -0.83
CA GLU A 368 20.42 4.50 -1.52
C GLU A 368 21.45 4.07 -2.57
N ARG A 369 21.79 2.79 -2.57
CA ARG A 369 22.69 2.17 -3.55
C ARG A 369 21.94 1.12 -4.32
N THR A 370 21.66 1.40 -5.58
CA THR A 370 20.97 0.47 -6.48
C THR A 370 21.94 -0.27 -7.37
N LYS A 371 21.61 -1.52 -7.71
CA LYS A 371 22.28 -2.32 -8.73
C LYS A 371 21.21 -2.95 -9.59
N SER A 372 21.34 -2.79 -10.89
CA SER A 372 20.53 -3.45 -11.90
C SER A 372 21.42 -4.29 -12.80
N SER A 373 20.97 -5.46 -13.17
CA SER A 373 21.61 -6.30 -14.19
C SER A 373 20.51 -7.02 -14.96
N VAL A 374 20.39 -6.73 -16.24
CA VAL A 374 19.44 -7.37 -17.15
C VAL A 374 20.24 -8.04 -18.27
N THR A 375 20.10 -9.34 -18.43
CA THR A 375 20.64 -10.11 -19.55
C THR A 375 19.49 -10.46 -20.47
N SER A 376 19.51 -9.89 -21.67
CA SER A 376 18.52 -10.13 -22.72
C SER A 376 19.05 -11.13 -23.72
N LEU A 377 18.21 -12.09 -24.10
CA LEU A 377 18.38 -12.94 -25.28
C LEU A 377 17.39 -12.45 -26.33
N PHE A 378 17.82 -12.34 -27.58
CA PHE A 378 17.00 -11.83 -28.68
C PHE A 378 17.53 -12.34 -30.03
N PHE A 379 16.73 -12.21 -31.08
CA PHE A 379 17.16 -12.53 -32.44
C PHE A 379 17.64 -11.28 -33.18
N PRO A 380 18.69 -11.38 -34.02
CA PRO A 380 18.93 -10.41 -35.09
C PRO A 380 17.73 -10.37 -36.05
N THR A 381 17.43 -9.21 -36.60
CA THR A 381 16.39 -9.02 -37.59
C THR A 381 16.93 -8.63 -38.95
N THR A 382 16.16 -8.87 -40.01
CA THR A 382 16.42 -8.43 -41.40
C THR A 382 15.10 -7.98 -42.01
N THR A 383 15.17 -7.33 -43.15
CA THR A 383 13.98 -6.89 -43.90
C THR A 383 13.72 -7.88 -45.04
N ASP A 384 12.47 -8.38 -45.14
CA ASP A 384 12.05 -9.24 -46.26
C ASP A 384 11.82 -8.44 -47.55
N GLY A 385 11.42 -9.16 -48.63
CA GLY A 385 11.15 -8.55 -49.92
C GLY A 385 9.97 -7.59 -49.95
N ASP A 386 9.07 -7.68 -48.96
CA ASP A 386 7.89 -6.84 -48.83
C ASP A 386 8.12 -5.65 -47.86
N GLY A 387 9.33 -5.53 -47.30
CA GLY A 387 9.68 -4.46 -46.36
C GLY A 387 9.36 -4.76 -44.89
N ASN A 388 8.95 -5.96 -44.54
CA ASN A 388 8.64 -6.34 -43.15
C ASN A 388 9.93 -6.69 -42.41
N THR A 389 9.99 -6.33 -41.13
CA THR A 389 11.06 -6.80 -40.23
C THR A 389 10.79 -8.22 -39.80
N ILE A 390 11.70 -9.13 -40.11
CA ILE A 390 11.60 -10.56 -39.80
C ILE A 390 12.86 -11.05 -39.06
N GLN A 391 12.73 -12.17 -38.39
CA GLN A 391 13.85 -12.89 -37.76
C GLN A 391 14.89 -13.31 -38.82
N ALA A 392 16.16 -12.90 -38.64
CA ALA A 392 17.23 -13.18 -39.59
C ALA A 392 17.85 -14.56 -39.41
N THR A 393 17.83 -15.13 -38.21
CA THR A 393 18.39 -16.44 -37.85
C THR A 393 17.63 -17.02 -36.66
N ASP A 394 17.62 -18.35 -36.52
CA ASP A 394 17.03 -19.05 -35.36
C ASP A 394 17.96 -19.12 -34.13
N GLN A 395 19.13 -18.50 -34.22
CA GLN A 395 20.13 -18.40 -33.15
C GLN A 395 19.99 -17.07 -32.42
N THR A 396 19.94 -17.11 -31.07
CA THR A 396 19.87 -15.90 -30.26
C THR A 396 21.22 -15.25 -30.08
N SER A 397 21.23 -13.92 -30.04
CA SER A 397 22.30 -13.08 -29.48
C SER A 397 21.98 -12.73 -28.03
N SER A 398 23.01 -12.38 -27.25
CA SER A 398 22.81 -11.93 -25.87
C SER A 398 23.46 -10.58 -25.60
N LEU A 399 22.79 -9.78 -24.74
CA LEU A 399 23.31 -8.52 -24.24
C LEU A 399 23.06 -8.42 -22.74
N THR A 400 24.10 -8.08 -21.98
CA THR A 400 23.95 -7.74 -20.56
C THR A 400 24.09 -6.22 -20.40
N ASP A 401 23.04 -5.61 -19.83
CA ASP A 401 23.05 -4.23 -19.36
C ASP A 401 23.13 -4.23 -17.83
N ALA A 402 24.18 -3.61 -17.28
CA ALA A 402 24.40 -3.57 -15.84
C ALA A 402 24.74 -2.15 -15.39
N SER A 403 24.06 -1.71 -14.35
CA SER A 403 24.26 -0.39 -13.79
C SER A 403 24.35 -0.41 -12.25
N ARG A 404 25.03 0.59 -11.71
CA ARG A 404 25.10 0.89 -10.29
C ARG A 404 24.91 2.38 -10.11
N LYS A 405 24.02 2.76 -9.20
CA LYS A 405 23.75 4.17 -8.89
C LYS A 405 23.71 4.39 -7.39
N VAL A 406 24.05 5.60 -7.00
CA VAL A 406 23.88 6.10 -5.64
C VAL A 406 22.95 7.28 -5.70
N GLY A 407 21.91 7.25 -4.90
CA GLY A 407 20.98 8.33 -4.73
C GLY A 407 20.92 8.81 -3.30
N GLN A 408 20.71 10.09 -3.12
CA GLN A 408 20.56 10.70 -1.82
C GLN A 408 19.29 11.53 -1.79
N LEU A 409 18.52 11.39 -0.70
CA LEU A 409 17.35 12.19 -0.40
C LEU A 409 17.62 12.99 0.87
N TYR A 410 17.26 14.27 0.85
CA TYR A 410 17.37 15.18 1.97
C TYR A 410 16.02 15.85 2.19
N GLY A 411 15.61 15.95 3.44
CA GLY A 411 14.41 16.68 3.84
C GLY A 411 14.61 17.42 5.14
N VAL A 412 14.14 18.65 5.22
CA VAL A 412 14.08 19.44 6.45
C VAL A 412 12.74 20.13 6.49
N TYR A 413 12.05 20.10 7.63
CA TYR A 413 10.80 20.83 7.79
C TYR A 413 10.72 21.59 9.10
N LEU A 414 9.93 22.67 9.05
CA LEU A 414 9.50 23.47 10.20
C LEU A 414 8.04 23.83 10.02
N GLN A 415 7.26 23.71 11.08
CA GLN A 415 5.81 23.91 11.07
C GLN A 415 5.35 24.44 12.42
N ASP A 416 4.37 25.32 12.43
CA ASP A 416 3.65 25.78 13.61
C ASP A 416 2.19 25.29 13.57
N GLU A 417 1.76 24.69 14.64
CA GLU A 417 0.36 24.39 14.95
C GLU A 417 -0.12 25.47 15.89
N TRP A 418 -0.86 26.44 15.33
CA TRP A 418 -1.36 27.59 16.06
C TRP A 418 -2.84 27.42 16.42
N ALA A 419 -3.12 27.20 17.70
CA ALA A 419 -4.47 27.23 18.26
C ALA A 419 -4.97 28.68 18.34
N LEU A 420 -5.58 29.17 17.27
CA LEU A 420 -6.14 30.53 17.20
C LEU A 420 -7.24 30.74 18.24
N THR A 421 -8.06 29.70 18.44
CA THR A 421 -9.07 29.59 19.48
C THR A 421 -9.18 28.10 19.89
N PRO A 422 -9.88 27.77 20.98
CA PRO A 422 -10.13 26.34 21.30
C PRO A 422 -10.85 25.55 20.19
N ALA A 423 -11.55 26.25 19.28
CA ALA A 423 -12.27 25.64 18.17
C ALA A 423 -11.59 25.77 16.81
N LEU A 424 -10.50 26.55 16.69
CA LEU A 424 -9.89 26.87 15.41
C LEU A 424 -8.37 26.74 15.50
N THR A 425 -7.82 25.79 14.74
CA THR A 425 -6.37 25.55 14.63
C THR A 425 -5.91 25.88 13.22
N PHE A 426 -4.88 26.69 13.11
CA PHE A 426 -4.16 26.96 11.86
C PHE A 426 -2.78 26.32 11.91
N ASN A 427 -2.58 25.35 11.04
CA ASN A 427 -1.31 24.63 10.92
C ASN A 427 -0.61 25.08 9.63
N PHE A 428 0.58 25.66 9.74
CA PHE A 428 1.32 26.14 8.59
C PHE A 428 2.82 25.87 8.74
N GLY A 429 3.48 25.69 7.61
CA GLY A 429 4.91 25.39 7.62
C GLY A 429 5.48 25.24 6.22
N ALA A 430 6.73 24.86 6.18
CA ALA A 430 7.41 24.56 4.92
C ALA A 430 8.35 23.37 5.09
N ARG A 431 8.54 22.66 3.99
CA ARG A 431 9.51 21.59 3.86
C ARG A 431 10.46 21.89 2.71
N PHE A 432 11.74 21.71 2.92
CA PHE A 432 12.74 21.66 1.86
C PHE A 432 13.10 20.21 1.59
N ASP A 433 12.99 19.78 0.33
CA ASP A 433 13.38 18.48 -0.16
C ASP A 433 14.40 18.60 -1.28
N ALA A 434 15.39 17.71 -1.30
CA ALA A 434 16.38 17.61 -2.37
C ALA A 434 16.67 16.13 -2.69
N VAL A 435 16.79 15.84 -3.98
CA VAL A 435 17.23 14.55 -4.53
C VAL A 435 18.52 14.74 -5.29
N ARG A 436 19.49 13.85 -5.09
CA ARG A 436 20.77 13.75 -5.77
C ARG A 436 20.93 12.32 -6.30
N ALA A 437 20.54 12.08 -7.52
CA ALA A 437 20.46 10.74 -8.08
C ALA A 437 20.65 10.72 -9.61
N TYR A 438 19.71 10.11 -10.35
CA TYR A 438 19.63 10.22 -11.80
C TYR A 438 19.41 11.67 -12.24
N THR A 439 18.63 12.41 -11.45
CA THR A 439 18.46 13.86 -11.57
C THR A 439 18.87 14.54 -10.26
N ASN A 440 19.22 15.81 -10.36
CA ASN A 440 19.52 16.67 -9.23
C ASN A 440 18.43 17.73 -9.15
N GLU A 441 17.48 17.52 -8.25
CA GLU A 441 16.31 18.39 -8.11
C GLU A 441 16.07 18.77 -6.66
N GLN A 442 15.41 19.88 -6.43
CA GLN A 442 15.04 20.36 -5.11
C GLN A 442 13.79 21.22 -5.15
N GLN A 443 13.11 21.32 -4.00
CA GLN A 443 11.94 22.17 -3.86
C GLN A 443 11.76 22.65 -2.41
N ILE A 444 11.26 23.88 -2.27
CA ILE A 444 10.62 24.34 -1.03
C ILE A 444 9.11 24.15 -1.21
N SER A 445 8.51 23.49 -0.24
CA SER A 445 7.12 23.02 -0.24
C SER A 445 6.33 23.65 0.91
N PRO A 446 5.72 24.86 0.72
CA PRO A 446 4.83 25.45 1.71
C PRO A 446 3.57 24.62 1.88
N ARG A 447 3.00 24.62 3.07
CA ARG A 447 1.76 23.95 3.45
C ARG A 447 0.98 24.78 4.47
N ALA A 448 -0.34 24.72 4.35
CA ALA A 448 -1.24 25.42 5.27
C ALA A 448 -2.55 24.65 5.38
N ASN A 449 -2.98 24.35 6.60
CA ASN A 449 -4.24 23.68 6.91
C ASN A 449 -4.99 24.45 7.99
N LEU A 450 -6.29 24.63 7.80
CA LEU A 450 -7.19 25.20 8.79
C LEU A 450 -8.18 24.11 9.24
N VAL A 451 -8.23 23.86 10.54
CA VAL A 451 -9.17 22.91 11.15
C VAL A 451 -10.09 23.67 12.07
N TRP A 452 -11.39 23.56 11.83
CA TRP A 452 -12.42 24.27 12.61
C TRP A 452 -13.43 23.27 13.22
N LYS A 453 -13.55 23.33 14.54
CA LYS A 453 -14.45 22.51 15.35
C LYS A 453 -15.50 23.40 16.02
N PRO A 454 -16.55 23.87 15.30
CA PRO A 454 -17.51 24.85 15.81
C PRO A 454 -18.38 24.32 16.95
N MET A 455 -18.60 23.02 16.99
CA MET A 455 -19.38 22.32 18.01
C MET A 455 -18.84 20.90 18.21
N SER A 456 -19.23 20.25 19.28
CA SER A 456 -18.92 18.84 19.54
C SER A 456 -19.37 17.95 18.35
N GLY A 457 -18.49 17.06 17.91
CA GLY A 457 -18.76 16.11 16.82
C GLY A 457 -18.67 16.70 15.41
N THR A 458 -18.46 18.02 15.22
CA THR A 458 -18.32 18.62 13.88
C THR A 458 -16.90 19.11 13.66
N THR A 459 -16.25 18.63 12.60
CA THR A 459 -14.92 19.09 12.19
C THR A 459 -14.93 19.47 10.72
N PHE A 460 -14.55 20.70 10.40
CA PHE A 460 -14.23 21.16 9.05
C PHE A 460 -12.74 21.28 8.89
N HIS A 461 -12.25 20.97 7.70
CA HIS A 461 -10.87 21.27 7.31
C HIS A 461 -10.82 21.82 5.90
N ILE A 462 -9.81 22.66 5.65
CA ILE A 462 -9.41 23.11 4.32
C ILE A 462 -7.89 23.24 4.31
N GLY A 463 -7.27 22.85 3.22
CA GLY A 463 -5.82 22.84 3.15
C GLY A 463 -5.25 23.11 1.77
N TYR A 464 -3.99 23.50 1.80
CA TYR A 464 -3.11 23.60 0.64
C TYR A 464 -1.77 22.99 0.95
N ALA A 465 -1.26 22.17 0.02
CA ALA A 465 0.10 21.64 0.08
C ALA A 465 0.78 21.77 -1.27
N ARG A 466 2.06 22.13 -1.26
CA ARG A 466 2.94 21.91 -2.40
C ARG A 466 3.76 20.65 -2.13
N ASN A 467 3.70 19.69 -3.05
CA ASN A 467 4.34 18.38 -2.91
C ASN A 467 5.50 18.22 -3.88
N PHE A 468 6.46 17.37 -3.48
CA PHE A 468 7.63 17.00 -4.26
C PHE A 468 7.86 15.51 -4.12
N THR A 469 7.73 14.77 -5.24
CA THR A 469 7.84 13.31 -5.29
C THR A 469 8.97 12.91 -6.24
N PRO A 470 10.13 12.47 -5.73
CA PRO A 470 11.18 11.91 -6.58
C PRO A 470 10.75 10.54 -7.12
N PRO A 471 11.20 10.14 -8.33
CA PRO A 471 10.96 8.80 -8.85
C PRO A 471 11.63 7.75 -7.95
N PRO A 472 11.08 6.54 -7.84
CA PRO A 472 11.72 5.43 -7.15
C PRO A 472 13.01 5.04 -7.89
N GLN A 473 14.15 5.23 -7.24
CA GLN A 473 15.47 5.12 -7.88
C GLN A 473 15.82 3.71 -8.31
N GLU A 474 15.36 2.76 -7.55
CA GLU A 474 15.54 1.33 -7.79
C GLU A 474 14.80 0.85 -9.06
N LEU A 475 13.76 1.56 -9.47
CA LEU A 475 12.94 1.22 -10.63
C LEU A 475 13.31 2.01 -11.89
N VAL A 476 14.09 3.08 -11.77
CA VAL A 476 14.51 3.85 -12.95
C VAL A 476 15.41 3.01 -13.84
N ALA A 477 14.89 2.61 -15.00
CA ALA A 477 15.63 1.84 -15.99
C ALA A 477 16.74 2.68 -16.61
N THR A 478 17.91 2.09 -16.79
CA THR A 478 19.01 2.64 -17.57
C THR A 478 19.15 1.83 -18.85
N ALA A 479 18.15 1.93 -19.73
CA ALA A 479 18.18 1.15 -20.95
C ALA A 479 19.13 1.78 -21.99
N THR A 480 20.05 0.98 -22.48
CA THR A 480 20.87 1.32 -23.65
C THR A 480 20.12 0.91 -24.93
N VAL A 481 18.99 1.60 -25.20
CA VAL A 481 18.02 1.27 -26.25
C VAL A 481 18.67 1.06 -27.61
N MET A 482 19.66 1.89 -27.96
CA MET A 482 20.40 1.83 -29.23
C MET A 482 21.14 0.51 -29.46
N ARG A 483 21.46 -0.23 -28.41
CA ARG A 483 22.16 -1.53 -28.54
C ARG A 483 21.27 -2.66 -29.04
N PHE A 484 19.96 -2.45 -29.06
CA PHE A 484 18.98 -3.41 -29.57
C PHE A 484 18.55 -3.12 -31.01
N ASN A 485 19.14 -2.13 -31.68
CA ASN A 485 18.85 -1.86 -33.10
C ASN A 485 19.12 -3.07 -33.97
N GLY A 486 18.23 -3.39 -34.89
CA GLY A 486 18.32 -4.54 -35.77
C GLY A 486 18.09 -5.88 -35.03
N THR A 487 17.29 -5.88 -33.99
CA THR A 487 16.93 -7.07 -33.22
C THR A 487 15.44 -7.13 -32.93
N THR A 488 14.93 -8.29 -32.52
CA THR A 488 13.54 -8.48 -32.10
C THR A 488 13.16 -7.70 -30.83
N LYS A 489 14.16 -7.13 -30.12
CA LYS A 489 13.96 -6.26 -28.95
C LYS A 489 14.14 -4.76 -29.32
N GLU A 490 14.16 -4.42 -30.59
CA GLU A 490 14.29 -3.04 -31.03
C GLU A 490 13.08 -2.19 -30.63
N SER A 491 13.33 -1.06 -29.97
CA SER A 491 12.29 -0.09 -29.63
C SER A 491 11.98 0.81 -30.83
N ALA A 492 10.70 1.13 -31.04
CA ALA A 492 10.28 2.08 -32.08
C ALA A 492 10.93 3.45 -31.87
N ILE A 493 11.01 3.90 -30.65
CA ILE A 493 11.66 5.17 -30.26
C ILE A 493 13.08 4.88 -29.76
N LYS A 494 14.07 5.57 -30.35
CA LYS A 494 15.49 5.35 -30.09
C LYS A 494 16.09 6.21 -28.96
N PHE A 495 15.28 7.04 -28.31
CA PHE A 495 15.73 7.94 -27.24
C PHE A 495 14.77 7.90 -26.05
N GLY A 496 15.21 8.40 -24.91
CA GLY A 496 14.39 8.64 -23.74
C GLY A 496 15.06 9.63 -22.80
N ASP A 497 14.32 10.64 -22.40
CA ASP A 497 14.76 11.59 -21.40
C ASP A 497 14.72 10.97 -19.99
N PRO A 498 15.55 11.47 -19.05
CA PRO A 498 15.55 11.00 -17.67
C PRO A 498 14.22 11.28 -16.96
N VAL A 499 13.78 10.34 -16.17
CA VAL A 499 12.61 10.50 -15.28
C VAL A 499 12.89 11.56 -14.23
N ARG A 500 11.95 12.48 -14.02
CA ARG A 500 12.06 13.66 -13.16
C ARG A 500 11.13 13.57 -11.96
N ALA A 501 11.43 14.36 -10.92
CA ALA A 501 10.55 14.49 -9.77
C ALA A 501 9.22 15.18 -10.16
N GLU A 502 8.13 14.59 -9.68
CA GLU A 502 6.80 15.21 -9.78
C GLU A 502 6.69 16.39 -8.82
N ARG A 503 5.97 17.42 -9.24
CA ARG A 503 5.65 18.62 -8.46
C ARG A 503 4.15 18.87 -8.53
N GLU A 504 3.55 18.97 -7.37
CA GLU A 504 2.11 19.06 -7.24
C GLU A 504 1.68 20.27 -6.41
N HIS A 505 0.61 20.94 -6.84
CA HIS A 505 -0.22 21.81 -6.02
C HIS A 505 -1.47 21.04 -5.63
N TYR A 506 -1.69 20.88 -4.34
CA TYR A 506 -2.76 20.10 -3.80
C TYR A 506 -3.67 20.97 -2.93
N PHE A 507 -4.96 20.92 -3.20
CA PHE A 507 -6.03 21.58 -2.47
C PHE A 507 -7.02 20.53 -2.00
N ASP A 508 -7.43 20.58 -0.76
CA ASP A 508 -8.55 19.77 -0.28
C ASP A 508 -9.39 20.50 0.76
N GLY A 509 -10.56 19.95 1.04
CA GLY A 509 -11.41 20.39 2.11
C GLY A 509 -12.51 19.38 2.37
N GLY A 510 -12.93 19.31 3.62
CA GLY A 510 -13.91 18.34 4.02
C GLY A 510 -14.63 18.70 5.31
N VAL A 511 -15.64 17.90 5.60
CA VAL A 511 -16.41 17.96 6.83
C VAL A 511 -16.61 16.56 7.38
N GLN A 512 -16.44 16.41 8.67
CA GLN A 512 -16.82 15.23 9.43
C GLN A 512 -17.84 15.62 10.50
N GLN A 513 -18.89 14.82 10.61
CA GLN A 513 -19.96 15.01 11.59
C GLN A 513 -20.16 13.70 12.36
N GLU A 514 -20.01 13.76 13.66
CA GLU A 514 -20.50 12.73 14.56
C GLU A 514 -21.99 12.99 14.83
N LEU A 515 -22.82 12.02 14.47
CA LEU A 515 -24.24 12.01 14.74
C LEU A 515 -24.51 11.20 16.02
N ALA A 516 -25.76 11.22 16.50
CA ALA A 516 -26.13 10.46 17.67
C ALA A 516 -25.84 8.95 17.52
N HIS A 517 -25.54 8.28 18.64
CA HIS A 517 -25.42 6.82 18.73
C HIS A 517 -24.25 6.18 17.93
N GLY A 518 -23.10 6.86 17.83
CA GLY A 518 -21.88 6.29 17.26
C GLY A 518 -21.82 6.28 15.73
N LEU A 519 -22.68 7.04 15.05
CA LEU A 519 -22.61 7.26 13.60
C LEU A 519 -21.75 8.48 13.28
N THR A 520 -20.70 8.28 12.49
CA THR A 520 -19.87 9.37 11.93
C THR A 520 -20.00 9.38 10.41
N ILE A 521 -20.26 10.55 9.83
CA ILE A 521 -20.30 10.76 8.39
C ILE A 521 -19.21 11.78 8.01
N GLY A 522 -18.51 11.55 6.91
CA GLY A 522 -17.50 12.47 6.38
C GLY A 522 -17.63 12.65 4.88
N VAL A 523 -17.35 13.86 4.40
CA VAL A 523 -17.23 14.20 2.98
C VAL A 523 -15.93 14.95 2.79
N ASP A 524 -15.14 14.52 1.81
CA ASP A 524 -13.89 15.15 1.41
C ASP A 524 -13.90 15.42 -0.09
N ALA A 525 -13.33 16.55 -0.52
CA ALA A 525 -13.13 16.88 -1.92
C ALA A 525 -11.71 17.40 -2.14
N TYR A 526 -11.10 17.01 -3.26
CA TYR A 526 -9.73 17.39 -3.57
C TYR A 526 -9.54 17.78 -5.03
N TYR A 527 -8.51 18.61 -5.27
CA TYR A 527 -8.03 18.97 -6.58
C TYR A 527 -6.49 19.09 -6.59
N LYS A 528 -5.84 18.49 -7.59
CA LYS A 528 -4.40 18.43 -7.75
C LYS A 528 -3.99 18.93 -9.13
N ILE A 529 -2.95 19.75 -9.19
CA ILE A 529 -2.33 20.22 -10.44
C ILE A 529 -0.89 19.73 -10.42
N LYS A 530 -0.51 18.96 -11.43
CA LYS A 530 0.77 18.26 -11.47
C LYS A 530 1.64 18.71 -12.64
N LYS A 531 2.95 18.80 -12.37
CA LYS A 531 4.01 18.92 -13.35
C LYS A 531 4.95 17.73 -13.23
N ASN A 532 5.37 17.16 -14.35
CA ASN A 532 6.10 15.91 -14.44
C ASN A 532 5.36 14.79 -13.69
N LEU A 533 4.06 14.64 -13.95
CA LEU A 533 3.25 13.59 -13.33
C LEU A 533 3.95 12.25 -13.51
N LEU A 534 4.25 11.57 -12.40
CA LEU A 534 4.87 10.25 -12.39
C LEU A 534 3.80 9.19 -12.61
N ASP A 535 4.10 8.27 -13.51
CA ASP A 535 3.35 7.06 -13.74
C ASP A 535 4.32 5.91 -13.99
N GLU A 536 3.86 4.69 -13.95
CA GLU A 536 4.67 3.49 -14.14
C GLU A 536 3.96 2.53 -15.08
N GLY A 537 4.74 1.75 -15.81
CA GLY A 537 4.21 0.73 -16.70
C GLY A 537 5.13 -0.49 -16.75
N GLN A 538 4.57 -1.61 -17.17
CA GLN A 538 5.32 -2.83 -17.46
C GLN A 538 5.82 -2.76 -18.89
N PHE A 539 7.14 -2.83 -19.07
CA PHE A 539 7.77 -2.79 -20.38
C PHE A 539 8.73 -3.96 -20.55
N GLY A 540 8.50 -4.74 -21.60
CA GLY A 540 9.26 -5.94 -21.88
C GLY A 540 8.81 -7.15 -21.08
N SER A 541 9.65 -8.20 -21.04
CA SER A 541 9.34 -9.47 -20.40
C SER A 541 9.57 -9.49 -18.88
N SER A 542 10.23 -8.48 -18.32
CA SER A 542 10.44 -8.40 -16.88
C SER A 542 9.24 -7.76 -16.20
N LEU A 543 8.71 -8.41 -15.17
CA LEU A 543 7.52 -7.98 -14.43
C LEU A 543 7.82 -6.90 -13.37
N VAL A 544 8.77 -6.00 -13.66
CA VAL A 544 9.09 -4.85 -12.82
C VAL A 544 8.60 -3.60 -13.53
N LEU A 545 7.69 -2.88 -12.91
CA LEU A 545 7.20 -1.61 -13.41
C LEU A 545 8.35 -0.60 -13.49
N SER A 546 8.31 0.27 -14.47
CA SER A 546 9.31 1.32 -14.67
C SER A 546 8.64 2.68 -14.76
N PRO A 547 9.16 3.71 -14.05
CA PRO A 547 8.55 5.03 -14.05
C PRO A 547 8.81 5.81 -15.34
N PHE A 548 7.84 6.63 -15.69
CA PHE A 548 7.93 7.66 -16.73
C PHE A 548 7.18 8.93 -16.28
N ASN A 549 7.27 10.01 -17.07
CA ASN A 549 6.56 11.25 -16.75
C ASN A 549 5.66 11.71 -17.90
N TYR A 550 4.46 12.14 -17.55
CA TYR A 550 3.73 13.13 -18.32
C TYR A 550 4.22 14.55 -17.96
N ALA A 551 4.33 15.46 -18.93
CA ALA A 551 4.71 16.85 -18.68
C ALA A 551 3.76 17.55 -17.72
N LYS A 552 2.47 17.25 -17.83
CA LYS A 552 1.37 17.86 -17.07
C LYS A 552 0.34 16.80 -16.69
N GLY A 553 -0.25 16.96 -15.52
CA GLY A 553 -1.37 16.17 -15.08
C GLY A 553 -2.29 16.91 -14.13
N TYR A 554 -3.43 16.35 -13.88
CA TYR A 554 -4.33 16.78 -12.82
C TYR A 554 -5.16 15.61 -12.30
N ALA A 555 -5.50 15.68 -11.01
CA ALA A 555 -6.44 14.75 -10.39
C ALA A 555 -7.48 15.51 -9.59
N TRP A 556 -8.69 14.95 -9.47
CA TRP A 556 -9.72 15.46 -8.60
C TRP A 556 -10.64 14.33 -8.13
N GLY A 557 -11.30 14.55 -7.02
CA GLY A 557 -12.32 13.62 -6.56
C GLY A 557 -13.12 14.14 -5.37
N VAL A 558 -14.18 13.37 -5.08
CA VAL A 558 -15.06 13.56 -3.92
C VAL A 558 -15.24 12.19 -3.27
N GLU A 559 -15.10 12.14 -1.95
CA GLU A 559 -15.18 10.95 -1.12
C GLU A 559 -16.28 11.13 -0.07
N LEU A 560 -17.16 10.15 0.05
CA LEU A 560 -18.15 10.06 1.12
C LEU A 560 -17.83 8.82 1.96
N ARG A 561 -17.84 8.98 3.30
CA ARG A 561 -17.65 7.88 4.24
C ARG A 561 -18.68 7.92 5.37
N ALA A 562 -19.04 6.76 5.85
CA ALA A 562 -19.88 6.58 7.03
C ALA A 562 -19.33 5.43 7.88
N ASN A 563 -19.21 5.65 9.18
CA ASN A 563 -18.83 4.64 10.15
C ASN A 563 -19.87 4.62 11.27
N TYR A 564 -20.27 3.43 11.67
CA TYR A 564 -21.19 3.22 12.78
C TYR A 564 -20.63 2.18 13.74
N ALA A 565 -20.52 2.54 15.01
CA ALA A 565 -20.11 1.64 16.07
C ALA A 565 -20.96 1.89 17.30
N ASN A 566 -21.84 0.93 17.63
CA ASN A 566 -22.69 1.01 18.80
C ASN A 566 -23.02 -0.38 19.32
N GLY A 567 -22.66 -0.63 20.58
CA GLY A 567 -22.84 -1.93 21.22
C GLY A 567 -22.17 -3.06 20.40
N PRO A 568 -22.91 -4.12 20.05
CA PRO A 568 -22.33 -5.27 19.35
C PRO A 568 -22.12 -5.05 17.85
N VAL A 569 -22.54 -3.92 17.28
CA VAL A 569 -22.58 -3.70 15.82
C VAL A 569 -21.53 -2.67 15.42
N ALA A 570 -20.67 -3.05 14.46
CA ALA A 570 -19.73 -2.16 13.79
C ALA A 570 -19.95 -2.24 12.28
N LEU A 571 -20.23 -1.08 11.64
CA LEU A 571 -20.45 -0.97 10.19
C LEU A 571 -19.60 0.16 9.61
N TYR A 572 -19.18 0.00 8.39
CA TYR A 572 -18.56 1.06 7.60
C TYR A 572 -19.06 1.04 6.16
N GLY A 573 -18.99 2.17 5.50
CA GLY A 573 -19.25 2.28 4.08
C GLY A 573 -18.61 3.54 3.51
N ASN A 574 -18.13 3.43 2.28
CA ASN A 574 -17.64 4.59 1.56
C ASN A 574 -17.91 4.46 0.07
N VAL A 575 -17.95 5.61 -0.58
CA VAL A 575 -17.97 5.74 -2.03
C VAL A 575 -17.11 6.93 -2.43
N ALA A 576 -16.30 6.77 -3.45
CA ALA A 576 -15.49 7.83 -4.01
C ALA A 576 -15.72 7.95 -5.50
N ARG A 577 -15.68 9.17 -5.99
CA ARG A 577 -15.64 9.50 -7.41
C ARG A 577 -14.42 10.35 -7.67
N GLY A 578 -13.56 9.93 -8.60
CA GLY A 578 -12.36 10.69 -8.95
C GLY A 578 -11.79 10.26 -10.29
N GLN A 579 -10.78 10.98 -10.74
CA GLN A 579 -10.00 10.67 -11.93
C GLN A 579 -8.63 11.32 -11.86
N GLU A 580 -7.68 10.74 -12.57
CA GLU A 580 -6.41 11.35 -12.91
C GLU A 580 -6.19 11.34 -14.42
N LYS A 581 -5.57 12.41 -14.95
CA LYS A 581 -5.21 12.53 -16.35
C LYS A 581 -3.81 13.10 -16.51
N GLY A 582 -3.08 12.54 -17.49
CA GLY A 582 -1.77 13.01 -17.92
C GLY A 582 -1.77 13.43 -19.38
N ARG A 583 -0.79 14.26 -19.76
CA ARG A 583 -0.58 14.71 -21.13
C ARG A 583 0.91 14.92 -21.38
N ASP A 584 1.36 14.57 -22.61
CA ASP A 584 2.70 14.80 -23.14
C ASP A 584 3.77 14.01 -22.38
N ILE A 585 4.19 12.86 -22.93
CA ILE A 585 5.20 12.00 -22.33
C ILE A 585 6.59 12.60 -22.56
N VAL A 586 7.27 12.95 -21.47
CA VAL A 586 8.54 13.70 -21.50
C VAL A 586 9.72 12.93 -20.90
N SER A 587 9.56 11.66 -20.59
CA SER A 587 10.66 10.80 -20.16
C SER A 587 10.39 9.35 -20.53
N ALA A 588 11.44 8.54 -20.65
CA ALA A 588 11.38 7.13 -21.02
C ALA A 588 10.56 6.86 -22.31
N GLN A 589 10.60 7.77 -23.29
CA GLN A 589 9.79 7.73 -24.51
C GLN A 589 9.98 6.44 -25.32
N TYR A 590 11.12 5.78 -25.19
CA TYR A 590 11.41 4.50 -25.85
C TYR A 590 10.48 3.34 -25.45
N PHE A 591 9.63 3.54 -24.47
CA PHE A 591 8.61 2.56 -24.08
C PHE A 591 7.33 2.62 -24.91
N PHE A 592 7.12 3.69 -25.67
CA PHE A 592 5.87 3.99 -26.36
C PHE A 592 6.01 3.87 -27.86
N ALA A 593 4.89 3.63 -28.54
CA ALA A 593 4.80 3.74 -29.99
C ALA A 593 4.71 5.24 -30.40
N GLN A 594 5.08 5.56 -31.66
CA GLN A 594 5.10 6.94 -32.12
C GLN A 594 3.70 7.55 -32.19
N ASP A 595 2.71 6.80 -32.62
CA ASP A 595 1.30 7.22 -32.68
C ASP A 595 0.70 7.49 -31.30
N GLU A 596 1.06 6.71 -30.30
CA GLU A 596 0.70 6.99 -28.90
C GLU A 596 1.31 8.32 -28.43
N LEU A 597 2.63 8.54 -28.67
CA LEU A 597 3.28 9.78 -28.30
C LEU A 597 2.66 10.99 -29.00
N ASP A 598 2.33 10.87 -30.28
CA ASP A 598 1.71 11.93 -31.08
C ASP A 598 0.30 12.28 -30.56
N TYR A 599 -0.48 11.26 -30.17
CA TYR A 599 -1.79 11.48 -29.57
C TYR A 599 -1.69 12.12 -28.19
N ILE A 600 -0.91 11.53 -27.29
CA ILE A 600 -0.75 11.97 -25.89
C ILE A 600 -0.09 13.36 -25.82
N GLY A 601 0.80 13.70 -26.78
CA GLY A 601 1.41 15.02 -26.91
C GLY A 601 0.39 16.16 -27.02
N ASN A 602 -0.77 15.89 -27.62
CA ASN A 602 -1.82 16.89 -27.89
C ASN A 602 -3.06 16.75 -27.03
N HIS A 603 -3.26 15.59 -26.34
CA HIS A 603 -4.48 15.27 -25.60
C HIS A 603 -4.19 14.85 -24.17
N TYR A 604 -5.07 15.19 -23.24
CA TYR A 604 -5.09 14.57 -21.92
C TYR A 604 -5.74 13.19 -22.01
N ILE A 605 -5.01 12.15 -21.61
CA ILE A 605 -5.54 10.80 -21.44
C ILE A 605 -5.72 10.47 -19.97
N TYR A 606 -6.54 9.47 -19.66
CA TYR A 606 -6.59 8.91 -18.31
C TYR A 606 -5.31 8.11 -18.03
N THR A 607 -4.85 8.12 -16.78
CA THR A 607 -3.90 7.12 -16.34
C THR A 607 -4.56 5.74 -16.35
N ASP A 608 -3.81 4.70 -16.60
CA ASP A 608 -4.31 3.33 -16.79
C ASP A 608 -5.08 2.79 -15.56
N HIS A 609 -4.65 3.16 -14.37
CA HIS A 609 -5.25 2.82 -13.07
C HIS A 609 -6.37 3.77 -12.62
N SER A 610 -6.76 4.74 -13.44
CA SER A 610 -7.84 5.67 -13.11
C SER A 610 -9.20 4.97 -13.12
N GLN A 611 -9.83 4.87 -11.95
CA GLN A 611 -11.14 4.27 -11.75
C GLN A 611 -12.13 5.29 -11.21
N PHE A 612 -13.15 5.66 -11.99
CA PHE A 612 -14.05 6.77 -11.68
C PHE A 612 -14.87 6.59 -10.41
N TRP A 613 -15.31 5.37 -10.14
CA TRP A 613 -16.09 5.07 -8.97
C TRP A 613 -15.48 3.88 -8.25
N THR A 614 -15.18 4.08 -6.99
CA THR A 614 -14.82 3.04 -6.05
C THR A 614 -15.80 3.05 -4.89
N GLY A 615 -15.98 1.92 -4.24
CA GLY A 615 -16.79 1.86 -3.04
C GLY A 615 -16.51 0.61 -2.24
N SER A 616 -16.63 0.71 -0.94
CA SER A 616 -16.59 -0.44 -0.05
C SER A 616 -17.64 -0.29 1.04
N ALA A 617 -18.12 -1.40 1.54
CA ALA A 617 -18.98 -1.45 2.70
C ALA A 617 -18.74 -2.76 3.44
N GLY A 618 -18.91 -2.75 4.74
CA GLY A 618 -18.78 -3.97 5.52
C GLY A 618 -19.12 -3.75 6.98
N GLY A 619 -18.98 -4.82 7.74
CA GLY A 619 -19.19 -4.75 9.17
C GLY A 619 -19.15 -6.09 9.87
N SER A 620 -19.32 -6.04 11.16
CA SER A 620 -19.35 -7.18 12.07
C SER A 620 -20.43 -7.02 13.13
N VAL A 621 -20.87 -8.14 13.64
CA VAL A 621 -21.76 -8.21 14.81
C VAL A 621 -21.12 -9.12 15.85
N THR A 622 -20.94 -8.64 17.09
CA THR A 622 -20.41 -9.39 18.20
C THR A 622 -21.55 -10.01 18.99
N ILE A 623 -21.62 -11.33 19.06
CA ILE A 623 -22.68 -12.08 19.74
C ILE A 623 -22.04 -12.89 20.86
N HIS A 624 -22.43 -12.62 22.10
CA HIS A 624 -22.03 -13.47 23.25
C HIS A 624 -22.98 -14.66 23.33
N ASP A 625 -22.44 -15.88 23.23
CA ASP A 625 -23.17 -17.12 23.30
C ASP A 625 -22.68 -18.01 24.47
N GLY A 626 -23.22 -19.20 24.61
CA GLY A 626 -22.81 -20.13 25.68
C GLY A 626 -21.41 -20.75 25.50
N LEU A 627 -20.73 -20.48 24.35
CA LEU A 627 -19.39 -20.96 24.03
C LEU A 627 -18.34 -19.85 24.18
N GLY A 628 -18.77 -18.57 24.13
CA GLY A 628 -17.91 -17.39 24.19
C GLY A 628 -18.42 -16.26 23.29
N THR A 629 -17.68 -15.89 22.23
CA THR A 629 -18.03 -14.78 21.37
C THR A 629 -18.03 -15.21 19.91
N LEU A 630 -19.18 -15.12 19.26
CA LEU A 630 -19.39 -15.36 17.83
C LEU A 630 -19.38 -14.03 17.09
N VAL A 631 -18.58 -13.92 16.01
CA VAL A 631 -18.44 -12.71 15.22
C VAL A 631 -18.66 -13.00 13.72
N PRO A 632 -19.90 -12.94 13.22
CA PRO A 632 -20.16 -12.91 11.79
C PRO A 632 -19.71 -11.56 11.21
N THR A 633 -19.09 -11.62 10.01
CA THR A 633 -18.52 -10.48 9.29
C THR A 633 -18.85 -10.55 7.83
N ALA A 634 -18.97 -9.39 7.17
CA ALA A 634 -19.09 -9.32 5.71
C ALA A 634 -18.44 -8.04 5.20
N ASP A 635 -17.90 -8.10 3.99
CA ASP A 635 -17.49 -6.92 3.25
C ASP A 635 -17.86 -7.01 1.76
N LEU A 636 -17.98 -5.82 1.15
CA LEU A 636 -18.24 -5.61 -0.28
C LEU A 636 -17.17 -4.68 -0.82
N LEU A 637 -16.71 -4.96 -2.04
CA LEU A 637 -15.85 -4.06 -2.81
C LEU A 637 -16.50 -3.82 -4.18
N TYR A 638 -16.66 -2.55 -4.56
CA TYR A 638 -17.14 -2.11 -5.85
C TYR A 638 -16.03 -1.40 -6.61
N GLY A 639 -15.81 -1.78 -7.88
CA GLY A 639 -14.96 -1.11 -8.84
C GLY A 639 -15.71 -0.82 -10.14
N ASN A 640 -15.54 0.40 -10.67
CA ASN A 640 -16.15 0.78 -11.97
C ASN A 640 -15.38 0.26 -13.18
N GLY A 641 -14.27 -0.46 -12.97
CA GLY A 641 -13.34 -0.96 -13.98
C GLY A 641 -12.17 0.01 -14.22
N LEU A 642 -10.95 -0.54 -14.33
CA LEU A 642 -9.75 0.19 -14.71
C LEU A 642 -9.79 0.56 -16.19
N ARG A 643 -8.80 1.33 -16.64
CA ARG A 643 -8.72 1.77 -18.02
C ARG A 643 -8.20 0.67 -18.93
N ALA A 644 -8.61 0.76 -20.17
CA ALA A 644 -8.19 -0.01 -21.33
C ALA A 644 -8.15 0.93 -22.53
N ASP A 645 -7.59 0.52 -23.63
CA ASP A 645 -7.71 1.28 -24.87
C ASP A 645 -9.16 1.39 -25.32
N ASP A 646 -9.48 2.39 -26.10
CA ASP A 646 -10.81 2.45 -26.69
C ASP A 646 -10.97 1.31 -27.73
N PRO A 647 -12.21 0.85 -28.00
CA PRO A 647 -12.44 -0.26 -28.93
C PRO A 647 -11.95 -0.01 -30.37
N ALA A 648 -11.72 1.24 -30.75
CA ALA A 648 -11.16 1.59 -32.04
C ALA A 648 -9.62 1.66 -32.04
N GLY A 649 -8.98 1.52 -30.85
CA GLY A 649 -7.52 1.58 -30.70
C GLY A 649 -6.91 2.97 -30.95
N ILE A 650 -7.72 4.04 -30.92
CA ILE A 650 -7.27 5.41 -31.25
C ILE A 650 -6.83 6.17 -30.01
N VAL A 651 -7.51 5.96 -28.89
CA VAL A 651 -7.30 6.70 -27.67
C VAL A 651 -6.69 5.78 -26.60
N PRO A 652 -5.38 5.94 -26.27
CA PRO A 652 -4.76 5.19 -25.18
C PRO A 652 -5.51 5.43 -23.88
N ASN A 653 -5.83 4.36 -23.14
CA ASN A 653 -6.64 4.40 -21.91
C ASN A 653 -8.04 5.05 -22.07
N GLY A 654 -8.56 5.13 -23.32
CA GLY A 654 -9.83 5.79 -23.63
C GLY A 654 -11.06 4.97 -23.23
N GLY A 655 -10.94 3.66 -23.23
CA GLY A 655 -11.94 2.69 -22.78
C GLY A 655 -11.90 2.43 -21.28
N LYS A 656 -12.70 1.49 -20.84
CA LYS A 656 -12.71 0.98 -19.48
C LYS A 656 -13.25 -0.45 -19.43
N LEU A 657 -12.77 -1.22 -18.48
CA LEU A 657 -13.27 -2.55 -18.17
C LEU A 657 -14.67 -2.54 -17.54
N PRO A 658 -15.39 -3.67 -17.57
CA PRO A 658 -16.69 -3.80 -16.93
C PRO A 658 -16.63 -3.56 -15.42
N SER A 659 -17.67 -2.95 -14.88
CA SER A 659 -17.83 -2.77 -13.43
C SER A 659 -18.02 -4.11 -12.72
N TYR A 660 -17.54 -4.20 -11.49
CA TYR A 660 -17.69 -5.39 -10.66
C TYR A 660 -18.09 -5.06 -9.22
N VAL A 661 -18.71 -6.05 -8.58
CA VAL A 661 -18.91 -6.10 -7.13
C VAL A 661 -18.41 -7.45 -6.65
N THR A 662 -17.58 -7.48 -5.65
CA THR A 662 -17.19 -8.69 -4.92
C THR A 662 -17.69 -8.61 -3.49
N ALA A 663 -18.10 -9.75 -2.95
CA ALA A 663 -18.56 -9.87 -1.57
C ALA A 663 -17.78 -10.97 -0.87
N ASN A 664 -17.35 -10.71 0.36
CA ASN A 664 -16.72 -11.68 1.23
C ASN A 664 -17.58 -11.89 2.49
N PHE A 665 -17.55 -13.06 3.04
CA PHE A 665 -18.22 -13.40 4.29
C PHE A 665 -17.26 -14.15 5.20
N GLY A 666 -17.29 -13.86 6.49
CA GLY A 666 -16.53 -14.55 7.52
C GLY A 666 -17.37 -14.81 8.78
N ILE A 667 -16.99 -15.82 9.53
CA ILE A 667 -17.54 -16.09 10.85
C ILE A 667 -16.43 -16.62 11.74
N ALA A 668 -16.25 -16.01 12.91
CA ALA A 668 -15.27 -16.44 13.91
C ALA A 668 -15.96 -16.77 15.24
N GLN A 669 -15.62 -17.90 15.83
CA GLN A 669 -16.01 -18.28 17.18
C GLN A 669 -14.76 -18.21 18.08
N ASN A 670 -14.78 -17.31 19.05
CA ASN A 670 -13.78 -17.21 20.11
C ASN A 670 -14.35 -17.90 21.35
N PHE A 671 -13.61 -18.88 21.89
CA PHE A 671 -14.05 -19.70 23.00
C PHE A 671 -13.49 -19.19 24.33
N ASP A 672 -14.36 -19.05 25.34
CA ASP A 672 -14.02 -18.59 26.70
C ASP A 672 -14.04 -19.73 27.72
N GLY A 673 -14.31 -20.96 27.30
CA GLY A 673 -14.39 -22.14 28.16
C GLY A 673 -13.05 -22.47 28.85
N PRO A 674 -13.07 -23.29 29.91
CA PRO A 674 -11.86 -23.66 30.64
C PRO A 674 -10.94 -24.61 29.86
N GLY A 675 -9.68 -24.72 30.31
CA GLY A 675 -8.70 -25.67 29.75
C GLY A 675 -8.29 -25.30 28.32
N PHE A 676 -8.36 -26.23 27.39
CA PHE A 676 -7.94 -26.02 25.98
C PHE A 676 -8.81 -25.00 25.24
N GLN A 677 -10.07 -24.82 25.66
CA GLN A 677 -10.98 -23.85 25.02
C GLN A 677 -10.59 -22.40 25.31
N LYS A 678 -9.98 -22.11 26.45
CA LYS A 678 -9.55 -20.74 26.79
C LYS A 678 -8.58 -20.19 25.71
N GLY A 679 -8.98 -19.10 25.06
CA GLY A 679 -8.17 -18.48 24.00
C GLY A 679 -8.09 -19.27 22.67
N LEU A 680 -8.99 -20.24 22.46
CA LEU A 680 -9.17 -20.89 21.17
C LEU A 680 -10.07 -20.02 20.27
N SER A 681 -9.70 -19.85 19.02
CA SER A 681 -10.54 -19.23 18.00
C SER A 681 -10.60 -20.11 16.75
N ILE A 682 -11.80 -20.29 16.20
CA ILE A 682 -12.03 -21.00 14.94
C ILE A 682 -12.78 -20.05 14.02
N ARG A 683 -12.37 -20.01 12.75
CA ARG A 683 -13.01 -19.16 11.74
C ARG A 683 -13.26 -19.87 10.44
N PHE A 684 -14.26 -19.41 9.69
CA PHE A 684 -14.54 -19.79 8.31
C PHE A 684 -14.76 -18.54 7.48
N ASP A 685 -14.18 -18.51 6.28
CA ASP A 685 -14.28 -17.39 5.37
C ASP A 685 -14.62 -17.86 3.96
N ILE A 686 -15.44 -17.07 3.25
CA ILE A 686 -15.75 -17.22 1.84
C ILE A 686 -15.37 -15.92 1.14
N VAL A 687 -14.39 -15.99 0.26
CA VAL A 687 -13.96 -14.86 -0.57
C VAL A 687 -14.69 -14.92 -1.89
N ASN A 688 -15.16 -13.77 -2.41
CA ASN A 688 -15.95 -13.66 -3.63
C ASN A 688 -17.13 -14.63 -3.64
N VAL A 689 -18.04 -14.47 -2.66
CA VAL A 689 -19.21 -15.37 -2.44
C VAL A 689 -20.02 -15.61 -3.71
N GLY A 690 -20.22 -14.56 -4.52
CA GLY A 690 -20.96 -14.62 -5.77
C GLY A 690 -20.22 -15.27 -6.94
N ASP A 691 -18.95 -15.68 -6.75
CA ASP A 691 -18.06 -16.16 -7.81
C ASP A 691 -18.00 -15.20 -9.01
N ARG A 692 -17.97 -13.90 -8.74
CA ARG A 692 -17.91 -12.90 -9.79
C ARG A 692 -16.60 -13.05 -10.57
N ILE A 693 -16.71 -13.24 -11.87
CA ILE A 693 -15.60 -13.14 -12.80
C ILE A 693 -15.43 -11.65 -13.13
N TYR A 694 -14.27 -11.10 -12.88
CA TYR A 694 -13.96 -9.71 -13.21
C TYR A 694 -12.51 -9.59 -13.63
N GLU A 695 -12.30 -8.71 -14.59
CA GLU A 695 -10.99 -8.42 -15.17
C GLU A 695 -10.42 -7.17 -14.52
N ILE A 696 -9.16 -7.22 -14.16
CA ILE A 696 -8.39 -6.10 -13.60
C ILE A 696 -7.71 -5.35 -14.74
N ARG A 697 -7.09 -6.08 -15.68
CA ARG A 697 -6.43 -5.58 -16.89
C ARG A 697 -6.80 -6.48 -18.06
N ASP A 698 -6.93 -5.91 -19.25
CA ASP A 698 -7.13 -6.67 -20.50
C ASP A 698 -5.87 -6.79 -21.36
N GLY A 699 -4.78 -6.16 -20.91
CA GLY A 699 -3.50 -6.14 -21.63
C GLY A 699 -3.36 -5.03 -22.64
N SER A 700 -4.31 -4.10 -22.73
CA SER A 700 -4.23 -2.91 -23.58
C SER A 700 -3.96 -1.64 -22.78
N GLY A 701 -3.63 -0.55 -23.44
CA GLY A 701 -3.37 0.74 -22.83
C GLY A 701 -1.93 0.93 -22.34
N VAL A 702 -1.70 2.07 -21.73
CA VAL A 702 -0.43 2.38 -21.08
C VAL A 702 -0.43 1.69 -19.72
N GLY A 703 0.52 0.80 -19.45
CA GLY A 703 0.59 0.10 -18.16
C GLY A 703 0.94 -1.38 -18.28
N VAL A 704 0.10 -2.27 -17.79
CA VAL A 704 0.34 -3.72 -17.80
C VAL A 704 -0.12 -4.34 -19.11
N GLY A 705 0.82 -4.88 -19.88
CA GLY A 705 0.59 -5.48 -21.19
C GLY A 705 0.09 -6.94 -21.17
N ALA A 706 -0.60 -7.38 -20.12
CA ALA A 706 -1.15 -8.73 -20.00
C ALA A 706 -2.54 -8.72 -19.40
N PRO A 707 -3.47 -9.59 -19.85
CA PRO A 707 -4.77 -9.75 -19.22
C PRO A 707 -4.62 -10.30 -17.80
N GLN A 708 -5.45 -9.83 -16.88
CA GLN A 708 -5.43 -10.24 -15.48
C GLN A 708 -6.84 -10.25 -14.90
N TYR A 709 -7.19 -11.34 -14.22
CA TYR A 709 -8.48 -11.53 -13.59
C TYR A 709 -8.37 -11.56 -12.08
N GLY A 710 -9.33 -10.96 -11.41
CA GLY A 710 -9.40 -11.02 -9.95
C GLY A 710 -9.75 -12.44 -9.44
N ALA A 711 -9.46 -12.65 -8.16
CA ALA A 711 -9.63 -13.94 -7.52
C ALA A 711 -11.07 -14.45 -7.58
N ARG A 712 -11.24 -15.69 -8.03
CA ARG A 712 -12.50 -16.44 -8.05
C ARG A 712 -12.88 -16.89 -6.63
N ARG A 713 -14.11 -17.37 -6.42
CA ARG A 713 -14.60 -17.83 -5.11
C ARG A 713 -13.65 -18.82 -4.44
N GLY A 714 -13.37 -18.58 -3.16
CA GLY A 714 -12.53 -19.44 -2.32
C GLY A 714 -13.15 -19.65 -0.95
N PHE A 715 -12.88 -20.84 -0.36
CA PHE A 715 -13.33 -21.25 0.97
C PHE A 715 -12.11 -21.49 1.83
N PHE A 716 -12.11 -20.92 3.04
CA PHE A 716 -10.98 -20.99 3.95
C PHE A 716 -11.46 -21.31 5.37
N ALA A 717 -10.58 -21.91 6.15
CA ALA A 717 -10.78 -22.14 7.56
C ALA A 717 -9.51 -21.82 8.36
N GLY A 718 -9.67 -21.33 9.56
CA GLY A 718 -8.58 -20.98 10.47
C GLY A 718 -8.81 -21.48 11.87
N ILE A 719 -7.74 -21.81 12.55
CA ILE A 719 -7.69 -22.09 13.97
C ILE A 719 -6.54 -21.30 14.59
N ARG A 720 -6.79 -20.68 15.72
CA ARG A 720 -5.79 -19.95 16.51
C ARG A 720 -5.90 -20.30 17.97
N LYS A 721 -4.77 -20.44 18.63
CA LYS A 721 -4.69 -20.69 20.07
C LYS A 721 -3.77 -19.67 20.71
N THR A 722 -4.32 -18.87 21.62
CA THR A 722 -3.59 -17.94 22.49
C THR A 722 -3.21 -18.62 23.81
N PHE A 723 -2.01 -18.33 24.33
CA PHE A 723 -1.48 -18.91 25.57
C PHE A 723 -0.75 -17.88 26.42
#